data_0c69d257ed787329b8ee8c30c4edf689
#
_entry.id   0c69d257ed787329b8ee8c30c4edf689
#
_cell.length_a   1.000
_cell.length_b   1.000
_cell.length_c   1.000
_cell.angle_alpha   90.00
_cell.angle_beta   90.00
_cell.angle_gamma   90.00
#
_symmetry.space_group_name_H-M   'P 1'
#
loop_
_entity.id
_entity.type
_entity.pdbx_description
1 polymer ?
#
loop_
_entity_poly.entity_id
_entity_poly.type
_entity_poly.pdbx_seq_one_letter_code
_entity_poly.pdbx_strand_id
1 'polypeptide(L)'
;MRARRALAALLLGAALVAVPAGPAAADDPVRFEAESLAVVSATAPVGAQADCCGVSWSGGRQLWFRGARAGDAVTLTLPSVPAGQYDIGAVLTRAGDYGTLRFAVDGVAVGQLFDGYAGGVQRTGAVPLGSASLSTGTHRLTVTVTGRSASSTGFFAGLDTVTLRRVGPLAAVTTTPYETLGETPARGASTRVYDPGAGESTTWYYNDHTLVRHEQTGVWHLFGITHAEPGAPQDEKVFGHATAPTPTGPWTKRPVALAADPGAGEQWIWAPHVVQHNGVYYMFYAAGNPDYARYRMHLATSTDLFTWTRSSANPLFTDGWEGRDPMVTRVGDRWVMYYTATSSPSGGNHVVAYRTSTDLRSWSGRAIAYTSPYTGRAGGQTESPFVVRRGEWWYLFVCCDGTDYGAAYRRTAVYRSRDPLRFDGAEKVTVLDAHAAEVVVDGSNWYLTHAGWGQGGLWLAPLTWSTGVVARGWTVTTGFLRADVRTWPNARIAELAVDPAGAGNHRPALDSSHRGTGPYLAVGRFDVTDRAGAPARVDVSADGSRINLVGIPFGDEPVTADWLLTVTPRWTGPGLQSDVTWSVNGWPTAAVWEVAFNIDGASPLVGDPAAEARPTGDVTGMPRWTMSTGDGLSVVAAHRWGSAWRGDNTWYDAGHAMAAWQPLWRSGGLSWAPGQYAGGTWRLTASGVRRDVPFADAAHAAINAIP
;
A
#
# COMPACT_ATOMS: atom_id res chain seq x y z
N MET A 1 3.40 -45.77 -55.10
CA MET A 1 4.49 -44.85 -55.50
C MET A 1 4.78 -43.87 -54.39
N ARG A 2 6.00 -43.94 -53.91
CA ARG A 2 6.80 -43.04 -53.07
C ARG A 2 6.10 -42.14 -52.01
N ALA A 3 6.17 -42.62 -50.75
CA ALA A 3 6.03 -41.85 -49.52
C ALA A 3 7.17 -40.84 -49.38
N ARG A 4 6.86 -39.62 -48.95
CA ARG A 4 7.86 -38.68 -48.36
C ARG A 4 7.56 -38.55 -46.88
N ARG A 5 8.49 -39.07 -46.06
CA ARG A 5 8.57 -38.83 -44.63
C ARG A 5 9.19 -37.44 -44.38
N ALA A 6 8.48 -36.58 -43.68
CA ALA A 6 9.07 -35.36 -43.13
C ALA A 6 9.62 -35.66 -41.69
N LEU A 7 10.91 -35.41 -41.51
CA LEU A 7 11.63 -35.54 -40.26
C LEU A 7 11.40 -34.25 -39.48
N ALA A 8 10.71 -34.32 -38.37
CA ALA A 8 10.65 -33.21 -37.41
C ALA A 8 11.85 -33.29 -36.47
N ALA A 9 12.74 -32.31 -36.53
CA ALA A 9 13.86 -32.17 -35.60
C ALA A 9 13.34 -31.54 -34.31
N LEU A 10 13.35 -32.30 -33.23
CA LEU A 10 13.17 -31.79 -31.86
C LEU A 10 14.46 -31.06 -31.44
N LEU A 11 14.43 -29.74 -31.35
CA LEU A 11 15.45 -28.97 -30.66
C LEU A 11 15.14 -29.02 -29.15
N LEU A 12 15.85 -29.86 -28.41
CA LEU A 12 15.94 -29.76 -26.95
C LEU A 12 16.78 -28.53 -26.61
N GLY A 13 16.13 -27.46 -26.21
CA GLY A 13 16.76 -26.34 -25.53
C GLY A 13 17.14 -26.75 -24.10
N ALA A 14 18.41 -26.98 -23.84
CA ALA A 14 18.89 -27.10 -22.48
C ALA A 14 18.78 -25.74 -21.79
N ALA A 15 17.77 -25.57 -20.93
CA ALA A 15 17.74 -24.47 -19.98
C ALA A 15 18.88 -24.67 -19.00
N LEU A 16 19.92 -23.84 -19.12
CA LEU A 16 20.92 -23.68 -18.06
C LEU A 16 20.17 -23.11 -16.82
N VAL A 17 19.88 -23.98 -15.88
CA VAL A 17 19.51 -23.54 -14.53
C VAL A 17 20.76 -22.92 -13.93
N ALA A 18 20.81 -21.59 -13.85
CA ALA A 18 21.82 -20.89 -13.10
C ALA A 18 21.66 -21.31 -11.63
N VAL A 19 22.56 -22.14 -11.15
CA VAL A 19 22.70 -22.41 -9.72
C VAL A 19 23.03 -21.06 -9.07
N PRO A 20 22.24 -20.58 -8.08
CA PRO A 20 22.61 -19.37 -7.38
C PRO A 20 23.99 -19.57 -6.78
N ALA A 21 24.92 -18.66 -7.12
CA ALA A 21 26.26 -18.65 -6.51
C ALA A 21 26.02 -18.51 -4.99
N GLY A 22 26.52 -19.46 -4.22
CA GLY A 22 26.51 -19.37 -2.78
C GLY A 22 27.17 -18.06 -2.33
N PRO A 23 26.86 -17.57 -1.10
CA PRO A 23 27.43 -16.33 -0.62
C PRO A 23 28.95 -16.37 -0.78
N ALA A 24 29.50 -15.37 -1.51
CA ALA A 24 30.94 -15.22 -1.66
C ALA A 24 31.56 -15.13 -0.25
N ALA A 25 32.62 -15.88 -0.01
CA ALA A 25 33.31 -15.78 1.26
C ALA A 25 33.75 -14.33 1.50
N ALA A 26 33.57 -13.85 2.73
CA ALA A 26 34.02 -12.51 3.11
C ALA A 26 35.55 -12.43 2.94
N ASP A 27 36.02 -11.34 2.34
CA ASP A 27 37.45 -11.07 2.23
C ASP A 27 38.05 -10.79 3.64
N ASP A 28 39.35 -11.00 3.79
CA ASP A 28 40.04 -10.60 5.00
C ASP A 28 39.88 -9.09 5.26
N PRO A 29 39.66 -8.67 6.50
CA PRO A 29 39.44 -7.26 6.82
C PRO A 29 40.74 -6.45 6.58
N VAL A 30 40.58 -5.37 5.81
CA VAL A 30 41.66 -4.38 5.63
C VAL A 30 41.58 -3.38 6.76
N ARG A 31 42.72 -3.21 7.46
CA ARG A 31 42.86 -2.35 8.61
C ARG A 31 43.72 -1.14 8.28
N PHE A 32 43.32 0.03 8.76
CA PHE A 32 44.02 1.30 8.61
C PHE A 32 44.27 1.91 9.99
N GLU A 33 45.48 2.42 10.21
CA GLU A 33 45.79 3.27 11.36
C GLU A 33 45.11 4.63 11.13
N ALA A 34 44.25 5.08 12.06
CA ALA A 34 43.38 6.23 11.83
C ALA A 34 44.18 7.53 11.71
N GLU A 35 45.27 7.68 12.45
CA GLU A 35 46.16 8.85 12.40
C GLU A 35 46.96 8.92 11.08
N SER A 36 47.02 7.85 10.32
CA SER A 36 47.66 7.79 8.98
C SER A 36 46.73 8.17 7.84
N LEU A 37 45.43 8.26 8.11
CA LEU A 37 44.43 8.66 7.12
C LEU A 37 44.51 10.17 6.83
N ALA A 38 44.46 10.54 5.57
CA ALA A 38 44.49 11.94 5.17
C ALA A 38 43.22 12.67 5.66
N VAL A 39 43.40 13.79 6.34
CA VAL A 39 42.31 14.68 6.80
C VAL A 39 41.83 15.50 5.62
N VAL A 40 40.57 15.35 5.24
CA VAL A 40 39.92 16.15 4.17
C VAL A 40 39.43 17.48 4.71
N SER A 41 38.82 17.45 5.91
CA SER A 41 38.33 18.65 6.62
C SER A 41 38.19 18.35 8.10
N ALA A 42 38.31 19.38 8.89
CA ALA A 42 38.05 19.34 10.34
C ALA A 42 37.55 20.71 10.83
N THR A 43 36.54 20.69 11.71
CA THR A 43 36.01 21.94 12.31
C THR A 43 36.70 22.31 13.62
N ALA A 44 37.53 21.39 14.16
CA ALA A 44 38.30 21.58 15.39
C ALA A 44 39.69 20.94 15.21
N PRO A 45 40.66 21.21 16.08
CA PRO A 45 42.02 20.70 15.99
C PRO A 45 42.04 19.16 15.96
N VAL A 46 42.80 18.59 14.99
CA VAL A 46 43.01 17.17 14.85
C VAL A 46 44.49 16.86 14.65
N GLY A 47 44.95 15.71 15.15
CA GLY A 47 46.33 15.29 15.02
C GLY A 47 46.58 13.90 15.64
N ALA A 48 47.81 13.43 15.55
CA ALA A 48 48.21 12.16 16.17
C ALA A 48 48.56 12.40 17.65
N GLN A 49 48.04 11.54 18.54
CA GLN A 49 48.39 11.48 19.96
C GLN A 49 49.18 10.20 20.19
N ALA A 50 50.40 10.33 20.77
CA ALA A 50 51.20 9.20 21.18
C ALA A 50 50.63 8.52 22.44
N ASP A 51 51.06 7.26 22.65
CA ASP A 51 50.69 6.47 23.82
C ASP A 51 50.83 7.27 25.09
N CYS A 52 49.78 7.28 25.92
CA CYS A 52 49.73 7.95 27.18
C CYS A 52 48.70 7.29 28.12
N CYS A 53 48.69 7.81 29.38
CA CYS A 53 47.60 7.55 30.31
C CYS A 53 47.38 6.08 30.64
N GLY A 54 48.42 5.22 30.47
CA GLY A 54 48.37 3.78 30.70
C GLY A 54 47.72 2.99 29.56
N VAL A 55 47.50 3.60 28.39
CA VAL A 55 46.92 2.97 27.21
C VAL A 55 47.92 3.00 26.07
N SER A 56 48.05 1.85 25.36
CA SER A 56 48.84 1.72 24.13
C SER A 56 47.87 1.49 22.94
N TRP A 57 48.00 2.38 21.97
CA TRP A 57 47.27 2.28 20.71
C TRP A 57 48.05 1.49 19.65
N SER A 58 47.38 1.11 18.60
CA SER A 58 48.04 0.50 17.45
C SER A 58 49.05 1.49 16.84
N GLY A 59 50.22 0.99 16.45
CA GLY A 59 51.31 1.86 15.97
C GLY A 59 51.82 2.87 16.98
N GLY A 60 51.45 2.77 18.27
CA GLY A 60 51.83 3.68 19.34
C GLY A 60 51.14 5.04 19.30
N ARG A 61 50.07 5.16 18.52
CA ARG A 61 49.36 6.44 18.33
C ARG A 61 47.88 6.22 18.03
N GLN A 62 47.10 7.31 18.20
CA GLN A 62 45.73 7.37 17.70
C GLN A 62 45.48 8.71 16.97
N LEU A 63 44.49 8.78 16.14
CA LEU A 63 43.92 10.05 15.71
C LEU A 63 43.16 10.66 16.86
N TRP A 64 43.53 11.90 17.25
CA TRP A 64 42.89 12.64 18.31
C TRP A 64 42.22 13.91 17.77
N PHE A 65 40.89 13.92 17.79
CA PHE A 65 40.07 15.06 17.38
C PHE A 65 39.57 15.81 18.63
N ARG A 66 39.92 17.10 18.74
CA ARG A 66 39.63 17.94 19.90
C ARG A 66 38.42 18.81 19.63
N GLY A 67 37.25 18.20 19.45
CA GLY A 67 35.98 18.92 19.33
C GLY A 67 35.69 19.78 20.53
N ALA A 68 35.10 20.95 20.30
CA ALA A 68 34.76 21.90 21.34
C ALA A 68 33.25 21.89 21.66
N ARG A 69 32.42 21.39 20.76
CA ARG A 69 30.94 21.40 20.87
C ARG A 69 30.30 20.33 20.03
N ALA A 70 29.00 20.10 20.27
CA ALA A 70 28.17 19.31 19.36
C ALA A 70 28.12 19.97 17.97
N GLY A 71 28.21 19.16 16.93
CA GLY A 71 28.30 19.54 15.52
C GLY A 71 29.73 19.61 14.99
N ASP A 72 30.77 19.58 15.83
CA ASP A 72 32.15 19.49 15.36
C ASP A 72 32.40 18.14 14.70
N ALA A 73 33.14 18.17 13.59
CA ALA A 73 33.36 16.97 12.76
C ALA A 73 34.75 16.96 12.14
N VAL A 74 35.25 15.74 11.91
CA VAL A 74 36.46 15.47 11.11
C VAL A 74 36.10 14.48 9.99
N THR A 75 36.59 14.76 8.79
CA THR A 75 36.44 13.87 7.63
C THR A 75 37.81 13.36 7.17
N LEU A 76 37.93 12.05 7.06
CA LEU A 76 39.13 11.30 6.69
C LEU A 76 38.94 10.64 5.33
N THR A 77 40.01 10.50 4.58
CA THR A 77 40.03 9.72 3.34
C THR A 77 40.27 8.25 3.66
N LEU A 78 39.33 7.38 3.38
CA LEU A 78 39.56 5.93 3.33
C LEU A 78 40.29 5.60 2.01
N PRO A 79 41.33 4.77 2.05
CA PRO A 79 42.07 4.35 0.85
C PRO A 79 41.16 3.66 -0.18
N SER A 80 41.63 3.57 -1.42
CA SER A 80 40.93 2.91 -2.50
C SER A 80 40.64 1.45 -2.20
N VAL A 81 39.38 1.06 -2.37
CA VAL A 81 38.90 -0.32 -2.23
C VAL A 81 38.17 -0.77 -3.49
N PRO A 82 38.11 -2.09 -3.80
CA PRO A 82 37.23 -2.62 -4.84
C PRO A 82 35.73 -2.30 -4.55
N ALA A 83 34.92 -2.30 -5.60
CA ALA A 83 33.47 -2.18 -5.42
C ALA A 83 32.91 -3.37 -4.63
N GLY A 84 32.05 -3.12 -3.65
CA GLY A 84 31.43 -4.17 -2.83
C GLY A 84 30.63 -3.65 -1.64
N GLN A 85 30.04 -4.59 -0.94
CA GLN A 85 29.44 -4.39 0.39
C GLN A 85 30.55 -4.55 1.44
N TYR A 86 30.61 -3.62 2.38
CA TYR A 86 31.62 -3.61 3.42
C TYR A 86 31.01 -3.48 4.80
N ASP A 87 31.45 -4.34 5.73
CA ASP A 87 31.31 -4.07 7.16
C ASP A 87 32.42 -3.14 7.58
N ILE A 88 32.06 -2.12 8.33
CA ILE A 88 32.96 -1.08 8.83
C ILE A 88 33.09 -1.22 10.33
N GLY A 89 34.30 -1.30 10.81
CA GLY A 89 34.60 -1.34 12.23
C GLY A 89 35.66 -0.31 12.59
N ALA A 90 35.77 0.01 13.86
CA ALA A 90 36.85 0.84 14.40
C ALA A 90 37.24 0.38 15.78
N VAL A 91 38.50 0.65 16.14
CA VAL A 91 38.93 0.66 17.52
C VAL A 91 38.97 2.11 17.96
N LEU A 92 38.28 2.42 19.04
CA LEU A 92 38.05 3.78 19.52
C LEU A 92 38.62 3.96 20.92
N THR A 93 38.70 5.20 21.34
CA THR A 93 39.08 5.57 22.72
C THR A 93 37.88 6.14 23.45
N ARG A 94 37.76 5.78 24.73
CA ARG A 94 36.85 6.40 25.69
C ARG A 94 37.67 7.12 26.74
N ALA A 95 37.17 8.28 27.18
CA ALA A 95 37.80 9.05 28.26
C ALA A 95 36.79 9.99 28.97
N GLY A 96 37.19 10.63 30.06
CA GLY A 96 36.33 11.52 30.84
C GLY A 96 35.89 12.81 30.13
N ASP A 97 36.53 13.16 29.03
CA ASP A 97 36.31 14.37 28.22
C ASP A 97 35.90 14.08 26.77
N TYR A 98 35.43 12.86 26.48
CA TYR A 98 35.05 12.45 25.13
C TYR A 98 33.55 12.58 24.91
N GLY A 99 33.20 12.94 23.66
CA GLY A 99 31.82 13.15 23.22
C GLY A 99 31.11 11.90 22.72
N THR A 100 29.85 12.05 22.43
CA THR A 100 29.05 11.05 21.72
C THR A 100 29.26 11.22 20.20
N LEU A 101 29.61 10.16 19.51
CA LEU A 101 30.05 10.18 18.11
C LEU A 101 29.02 9.55 17.18
N ARG A 102 28.86 10.16 16.02
CA ARG A 102 28.19 9.59 14.85
C ARG A 102 29.21 9.40 13.74
N PHE A 103 29.09 8.29 13.05
CA PHE A 103 29.94 7.97 11.89
C PHE A 103 29.12 8.05 10.60
N ALA A 104 29.75 8.51 9.52
CA ALA A 104 29.17 8.52 8.19
C ALA A 104 30.23 8.15 7.16
N VAL A 105 29.84 7.42 6.13
CA VAL A 105 30.68 7.11 4.98
C VAL A 105 30.09 7.75 3.73
N ASP A 106 30.88 8.53 3.02
CA ASP A 106 30.47 9.33 1.86
C ASP A 106 29.21 10.20 2.15
N GLY A 107 29.11 10.70 3.38
CA GLY A 107 28.00 11.54 3.84
C GLY A 107 26.78 10.77 4.37
N VAL A 108 26.78 9.44 4.29
CA VAL A 108 25.70 8.60 4.81
C VAL A 108 26.06 8.05 6.18
N ALA A 109 25.19 8.28 7.16
CA ALA A 109 25.38 7.77 8.52
C ALA A 109 25.42 6.24 8.52
N VAL A 110 26.37 5.69 9.26
CA VAL A 110 26.53 4.24 9.46
C VAL A 110 26.42 3.91 10.95
N GLY A 111 25.69 2.85 11.26
CA GLY A 111 25.56 2.30 12.61
C GLY A 111 24.91 3.21 13.64
N GLN A 112 25.16 2.90 14.90
CA GLN A 112 24.62 3.58 16.09
C GLN A 112 25.54 4.71 16.57
N LEU A 113 25.02 5.54 17.47
CA LEU A 113 25.85 6.50 18.20
C LEU A 113 26.81 5.73 19.13
N PHE A 114 28.04 6.19 19.18
CA PHE A 114 29.05 5.69 20.11
C PHE A 114 29.22 6.70 21.26
N ASP A 115 28.98 6.26 22.49
CA ASP A 115 29.31 7.07 23.67
C ASP A 115 30.81 6.96 24.02
N GLY A 116 31.53 8.04 23.84
CA GLY A 116 32.95 8.12 24.11
C GLY A 116 33.31 8.31 25.59
N TYR A 117 32.35 8.43 26.50
CA TYR A 117 32.64 8.64 27.92
C TYR A 117 33.10 7.35 28.60
N ALA A 118 34.12 7.50 29.42
CA ALA A 118 34.53 6.56 30.47
C ALA A 118 35.25 7.33 31.60
N GLY A 119 35.25 6.80 32.84
CA GLY A 119 35.91 7.44 34.00
C GLY A 119 37.43 7.51 33.92
N GLY A 120 38.06 6.94 32.90
CA GLY A 120 39.48 7.00 32.60
C GLY A 120 39.71 6.68 31.13
N VAL A 121 40.95 6.87 30.65
CA VAL A 121 41.30 6.57 29.27
C VAL A 121 41.28 5.07 29.05
N GLN A 122 40.50 4.66 28.05
CA GLN A 122 40.30 3.24 27.70
C GLN A 122 40.27 3.06 26.20
N ARG A 123 41.04 2.11 25.71
CA ARG A 123 40.96 1.61 24.31
C ARG A 123 39.85 0.58 24.23
N THR A 124 38.95 0.68 23.24
CA THR A 124 37.91 -0.32 23.02
C THR A 124 38.49 -1.56 22.34
N GLY A 125 37.71 -2.65 22.33
CA GLY A 125 37.85 -3.67 21.30
C GLY A 125 37.35 -3.14 19.94
N ALA A 126 37.26 -4.02 18.94
CA ALA A 126 36.65 -3.68 17.66
C ALA A 126 35.16 -3.34 17.86
N VAL A 127 34.80 -2.10 17.54
CA VAL A 127 33.41 -1.59 17.58
C VAL A 127 32.86 -1.66 16.16
N PRO A 128 31.74 -2.37 15.91
CA PRO A 128 31.09 -2.34 14.60
C PRO A 128 30.44 -0.96 14.41
N LEU A 129 30.88 -0.25 13.38
CA LEU A 129 30.29 1.06 13.03
C LEU A 129 29.07 0.91 12.12
N GLY A 130 28.92 -0.22 11.40
CA GLY A 130 27.84 -0.49 10.46
C GLY A 130 28.34 -1.02 9.14
N SER A 131 27.48 -1.03 8.13
CA SER A 131 27.81 -1.49 6.78
C SER A 131 27.60 -0.40 5.75
N ALA A 132 28.38 -0.44 4.66
CA ALA A 132 28.25 0.48 3.53
C ALA A 132 28.53 -0.20 2.20
N SER A 133 27.88 0.27 1.14
CA SER A 133 28.20 -0.07 -0.24
C SER A 133 29.25 0.91 -0.77
N LEU A 134 30.41 0.38 -1.15
CA LEU A 134 31.51 1.21 -1.63
C LEU A 134 31.76 0.91 -3.11
N SER A 135 31.97 1.97 -3.92
CA SER A 135 32.46 1.83 -5.31
C SER A 135 33.94 1.49 -5.32
N THR A 136 34.45 1.15 -6.49
CA THR A 136 35.89 1.17 -6.67
C THR A 136 36.39 2.61 -6.49
N GLY A 137 37.37 2.80 -5.62
CA GLY A 137 37.97 4.10 -5.39
C GLY A 137 38.13 4.45 -3.91
N THR A 138 38.49 5.72 -3.67
CA THR A 138 38.63 6.28 -2.31
C THR A 138 37.27 6.74 -1.79
N HIS A 139 37.09 6.65 -0.48
CA HIS A 139 35.86 7.03 0.21
C HIS A 139 36.16 8.01 1.36
N ARG A 140 35.12 8.58 1.97
CA ARG A 140 35.25 9.54 3.08
C ARG A 140 34.58 8.99 4.32
N LEU A 141 35.32 8.88 5.41
CA LEU A 141 34.78 8.61 6.75
C LEU A 141 34.64 9.94 7.49
N THR A 142 33.43 10.31 7.87
CA THR A 142 33.18 11.48 8.69
C THR A 142 32.81 11.04 10.11
N VAL A 143 33.48 11.63 11.10
CA VAL A 143 33.18 11.48 12.53
C VAL A 143 32.61 12.80 13.03
N THR A 144 31.39 12.80 13.52
CA THR A 144 30.71 13.99 14.06
C THR A 144 30.45 13.81 15.55
N VAL A 145 30.81 14.77 16.34
CA VAL A 145 30.41 14.84 17.74
C VAL A 145 28.98 15.33 17.81
N THR A 146 28.05 14.50 18.26
CA THR A 146 26.61 14.85 18.31
C THR A 146 26.16 15.38 19.65
N GLY A 147 26.98 15.18 20.67
CA GLY A 147 26.71 15.58 22.05
C GLY A 147 27.76 15.02 23.01
N ARG A 148 27.40 14.91 24.27
CA ARG A 148 28.21 14.23 25.28
C ARG A 148 27.32 13.63 26.36
N SER A 149 27.82 12.60 27.04
CA SER A 149 27.24 12.10 28.30
C SER A 149 27.22 13.18 29.35
N ALA A 150 26.25 13.17 30.24
CA ALA A 150 26.15 14.12 31.35
C ALA A 150 27.39 14.09 32.25
N SER A 151 28.08 12.97 32.32
CA SER A 151 29.34 12.81 33.11
C SER A 151 30.58 13.25 32.34
N SER A 152 30.50 13.50 31.02
CA SER A 152 31.65 13.91 30.23
C SER A 152 31.92 15.42 30.39
N THR A 153 33.21 15.78 30.48
CA THR A 153 33.65 17.18 30.61
C THR A 153 33.99 17.85 29.28
N GLY A 154 34.00 17.05 28.15
CA GLY A 154 34.40 17.55 26.82
C GLY A 154 33.71 16.89 25.64
N PHE A 155 34.20 17.16 24.44
CA PHE A 155 33.68 16.73 23.17
C PHE A 155 34.74 16.08 22.27
N PHE A 156 35.77 15.49 22.87
CA PHE A 156 36.87 14.89 22.11
C PHE A 156 36.49 13.56 21.50
N ALA A 157 37.25 13.12 20.51
CA ALA A 157 37.14 11.81 19.89
C ALA A 157 38.54 11.22 19.64
N GLY A 158 38.69 9.95 19.88
CA GLY A 158 39.91 9.19 19.61
C GLY A 158 39.62 7.95 18.75
N LEU A 159 40.32 7.84 17.63
CA LEU A 159 40.25 6.71 16.72
C LEU A 159 41.66 6.08 16.65
N ASP A 160 41.73 4.81 16.99
CA ASP A 160 42.96 4.01 16.88
C ASP A 160 43.05 3.41 15.47
N THR A 161 42.08 2.59 15.09
CA THR A 161 42.08 1.96 13.78
C THR A 161 40.70 1.98 13.14
N VAL A 162 40.66 1.94 11.81
CA VAL A 162 39.45 1.71 11.00
C VAL A 162 39.63 0.43 10.21
N THR A 163 38.59 -0.40 10.16
CA THR A 163 38.61 -1.69 9.47
C THR A 163 37.48 -1.74 8.44
N LEU A 164 37.81 -2.19 7.23
CA LEU A 164 36.87 -2.46 6.16
C LEU A 164 36.94 -3.96 5.82
N ARG A 165 35.84 -4.67 5.93
CA ARG A 165 35.71 -6.07 5.52
C ARG A 165 34.72 -6.19 4.41
N ARG A 166 35.16 -6.56 3.21
CA ARG A 166 34.26 -6.81 2.08
C ARG A 166 33.46 -8.09 2.35
N VAL A 167 32.15 -7.99 2.30
CA VAL A 167 31.21 -9.08 2.61
C VAL A 167 30.43 -9.56 1.39
N GLY A 168 30.57 -8.88 0.25
CA GLY A 168 29.93 -9.26 -0.99
C GLY A 168 30.20 -8.31 -2.16
N PRO A 169 29.73 -8.63 -3.36
CA PRO A 169 29.79 -7.74 -4.50
C PRO A 169 28.89 -6.50 -4.28
N LEU A 170 29.18 -5.43 -5.01
CA LEU A 170 28.27 -4.29 -5.07
C LEU A 170 26.98 -4.74 -5.76
N ALA A 171 25.85 -4.47 -5.15
CA ALA A 171 24.55 -4.75 -5.77
C ALA A 171 24.38 -3.89 -7.03
N ALA A 172 24.17 -4.55 -8.18
CA ALA A 172 23.82 -3.88 -9.42
C ALA A 172 22.34 -3.45 -9.42
N VAL A 173 22.00 -2.44 -10.21
CA VAL A 173 20.61 -2.16 -10.54
C VAL A 173 20.17 -3.17 -11.60
N THR A 174 19.12 -3.92 -11.33
CA THR A 174 18.49 -4.82 -12.29
C THR A 174 17.08 -4.29 -12.57
N THR A 175 16.79 -4.03 -13.84
CA THR A 175 15.48 -3.54 -14.27
C THR A 175 14.92 -4.50 -15.31
N THR A 176 13.83 -5.17 -14.95
CA THR A 176 13.22 -6.24 -15.75
C THR A 176 11.78 -5.90 -16.09
N PRO A 177 11.38 -5.92 -17.37
CA PRO A 177 9.99 -5.73 -17.74
C PRO A 177 9.14 -6.91 -17.27
N TYR A 178 7.88 -6.63 -16.93
CA TYR A 178 6.90 -7.65 -16.63
C TYR A 178 5.55 -7.36 -17.29
N GLU A 179 4.80 -8.42 -17.49
CA GLU A 179 3.41 -8.39 -17.90
C GLU A 179 2.61 -9.36 -17.02
N THR A 180 1.51 -8.89 -16.46
CA THR A 180 0.64 -9.72 -15.62
C THR A 180 -0.66 -9.98 -16.37
N LEU A 181 -1.03 -11.24 -16.46
CA LEU A 181 -2.32 -11.65 -16.97
C LEU A 181 -3.34 -11.74 -15.83
N GLY A 182 -4.58 -11.46 -16.14
CA GLY A 182 -5.71 -11.60 -15.23
C GLY A 182 -7.03 -11.66 -16.00
N GLU A 183 -8.09 -11.92 -15.29
CA GLU A 183 -9.42 -11.98 -15.86
C GLU A 183 -10.19 -10.70 -15.56
N THR A 184 -11.03 -10.30 -16.49
CA THR A 184 -11.96 -9.16 -16.35
C THR A 184 -13.38 -9.67 -16.50
N PRO A 185 -14.27 -9.41 -15.53
CA PRO A 185 -15.67 -9.81 -15.62
C PRO A 185 -16.46 -8.91 -16.56
N ALA A 186 -17.40 -9.50 -17.25
CA ALA A 186 -18.37 -8.79 -18.09
C ALA A 186 -19.77 -9.35 -17.85
N ARG A 187 -20.73 -8.46 -17.69
CA ARG A 187 -22.14 -8.79 -17.52
C ARG A 187 -22.81 -8.99 -18.87
N GLY A 188 -23.49 -10.11 -19.05
CA GLY A 188 -24.39 -10.34 -20.19
C GLY A 188 -25.73 -9.61 -20.07
N ALA A 189 -26.65 -9.94 -20.94
CA ALA A 189 -28.03 -9.41 -20.87
C ALA A 189 -28.71 -9.90 -19.58
N SER A 190 -29.37 -8.97 -18.87
CA SER A 190 -30.13 -9.27 -17.64
C SER A 190 -31.55 -9.73 -17.98
N THR A 191 -32.03 -10.69 -17.20
CA THR A 191 -33.43 -11.14 -17.22
C THR A 191 -34.00 -11.03 -15.81
N ARG A 192 -35.21 -10.50 -15.66
CA ARG A 192 -35.91 -10.53 -14.37
C ARG A 192 -36.32 -11.96 -14.06
N VAL A 193 -35.70 -12.56 -13.07
CA VAL A 193 -35.91 -13.97 -12.69
C VAL A 193 -36.92 -14.14 -11.55
N TYR A 194 -37.13 -13.11 -10.75
CA TYR A 194 -38.10 -13.09 -9.65
C TYR A 194 -38.83 -11.76 -9.56
N ASP A 195 -40.16 -11.84 -9.48
CA ASP A 195 -41.05 -10.72 -9.22
C ASP A 195 -41.82 -11.02 -7.94
N PRO A 196 -41.55 -10.30 -6.81
CA PRO A 196 -42.25 -10.55 -5.56
C PRO A 196 -43.72 -10.20 -5.59
N GLY A 197 -44.18 -9.40 -6.58
CA GLY A 197 -45.58 -9.01 -6.80
C GLY A 197 -46.27 -9.84 -7.88
N ALA A 198 -45.66 -10.91 -8.41
CA ALA A 198 -46.27 -11.71 -9.48
C ALA A 198 -47.66 -12.23 -9.11
N GLY A 199 -48.65 -11.86 -9.92
CA GLY A 199 -50.06 -12.23 -9.68
C GLY A 199 -50.83 -11.29 -8.73
N GLU A 200 -50.18 -10.24 -8.22
CA GLU A 200 -50.79 -9.21 -7.37
C GLU A 200 -51.03 -7.94 -8.16
N SER A 201 -51.98 -7.09 -7.72
CA SER A 201 -52.23 -5.78 -8.30
C SER A 201 -51.24 -4.72 -7.81
N THR A 202 -50.51 -5.01 -6.74
CA THR A 202 -49.52 -4.13 -6.11
C THR A 202 -48.14 -4.42 -6.65
N THR A 203 -47.42 -3.36 -7.05
CA THR A 203 -45.98 -3.46 -7.38
C THR A 203 -45.18 -3.60 -6.09
N TRP A 204 -44.12 -4.37 -6.15
CA TRP A 204 -43.24 -4.61 -5.00
C TRP A 204 -41.82 -4.12 -5.28
N TYR A 205 -41.20 -3.51 -4.27
CA TYR A 205 -39.81 -3.21 -4.19
C TYR A 205 -39.00 -4.47 -3.84
N TYR A 206 -37.82 -4.57 -4.39
CA TYR A 206 -36.84 -5.60 -4.06
C TYR A 206 -35.44 -5.03 -4.14
N ASN A 207 -34.58 -5.25 -3.11
CA ASN A 207 -33.24 -4.69 -3.06
C ASN A 207 -32.23 -5.71 -2.49
N ASP A 208 -31.23 -5.23 -1.75
CA ASP A 208 -30.13 -6.06 -1.23
C ASP A 208 -30.60 -7.46 -0.85
N HIS A 209 -29.95 -8.43 -1.42
CA HIS A 209 -30.42 -9.81 -1.41
C HIS A 209 -29.26 -10.79 -1.31
N THR A 210 -29.55 -12.05 -1.07
CA THR A 210 -28.57 -13.14 -1.12
C THR A 210 -29.21 -14.41 -1.64
N LEU A 211 -28.43 -15.17 -2.41
CA LEU A 211 -28.82 -16.50 -2.88
C LEU A 211 -27.96 -17.55 -2.16
N VAL A 212 -28.63 -18.53 -1.60
CA VAL A 212 -27.95 -19.67 -0.96
C VAL A 212 -28.56 -20.98 -1.41
N ARG A 213 -27.72 -21.99 -1.66
CA ARG A 213 -28.18 -23.33 -2.01
C ARG A 213 -28.25 -24.17 -0.74
N HIS A 214 -29.40 -24.81 -0.54
CA HIS A 214 -29.55 -25.76 0.57
C HIS A 214 -28.68 -27.01 0.31
N GLU A 215 -27.79 -27.31 1.25
CA GLU A 215 -26.73 -28.32 1.07
C GLU A 215 -27.27 -29.71 0.71
N GLN A 216 -28.34 -30.14 1.40
CA GLN A 216 -28.88 -31.50 1.24
C GLN A 216 -29.88 -31.62 0.10
N THR A 217 -30.74 -30.62 -0.10
CA THR A 217 -31.82 -30.68 -1.09
C THR A 217 -31.43 -30.13 -2.45
N GLY A 218 -30.35 -29.32 -2.52
CA GLY A 218 -29.93 -28.63 -3.72
C GLY A 218 -30.83 -27.47 -4.14
N VAL A 219 -31.91 -27.20 -3.39
CA VAL A 219 -32.84 -26.10 -3.66
C VAL A 219 -32.14 -24.75 -3.37
N TRP A 220 -32.34 -23.82 -4.27
CA TRP A 220 -31.90 -22.44 -4.06
C TRP A 220 -32.92 -21.64 -3.27
N HIS A 221 -32.44 -20.85 -2.33
CA HIS A 221 -33.20 -19.94 -1.51
C HIS A 221 -32.71 -18.51 -1.79
N LEU A 222 -33.66 -17.61 -1.93
CA LEU A 222 -33.45 -16.18 -2.15
C LEU A 222 -34.03 -15.43 -0.95
N PHE A 223 -33.21 -14.56 -0.35
CA PHE A 223 -33.62 -13.63 0.69
C PHE A 223 -33.30 -12.22 0.25
N GLY A 224 -34.17 -11.25 0.48
CA GLY A 224 -33.90 -9.85 0.12
C GLY A 224 -34.89 -8.90 0.76
N ILE A 225 -34.47 -7.64 0.82
CA ILE A 225 -35.33 -6.54 1.29
C ILE A 225 -36.53 -6.42 0.35
N THR A 226 -37.71 -6.31 0.91
CA THR A 226 -38.93 -6.14 0.11
C THR A 226 -40.01 -5.39 0.88
N HIS A 227 -40.85 -4.65 0.14
CA HIS A 227 -42.07 -4.05 0.63
C HIS A 227 -43.01 -3.73 -0.55
N ALA A 228 -44.27 -3.47 -0.27
CA ALA A 228 -45.22 -3.02 -1.27
C ALA A 228 -44.94 -1.56 -1.65
N GLU A 229 -45.10 -1.23 -2.94
CA GLU A 229 -44.93 0.13 -3.47
C GLU A 229 -46.30 0.92 -3.49
N PRO A 230 -46.29 2.22 -3.29
CA PRO A 230 -45.12 3.05 -3.00
C PRO A 230 -44.69 2.91 -1.54
N GLY A 231 -43.37 2.96 -1.34
CA GLY A 231 -42.75 2.88 -0.02
C GLY A 231 -41.51 3.76 0.07
N ALA A 232 -40.90 3.78 1.26
CA ALA A 232 -39.71 4.55 1.60
C ALA A 232 -38.68 3.64 2.27
N PRO A 233 -37.42 4.05 2.42
CA PRO A 233 -36.40 3.23 3.11
C PRO A 233 -36.80 2.78 4.52
N GLN A 234 -37.68 3.52 5.20
CA GLN A 234 -38.21 3.16 6.52
C GLN A 234 -39.21 1.99 6.48
N ASP A 235 -39.67 1.59 5.29
CA ASP A 235 -40.57 0.46 5.08
C ASP A 235 -39.80 -0.85 4.79
N GLU A 236 -38.51 -0.80 4.71
CA GLU A 236 -37.60 -1.94 4.53
C GLU A 236 -37.48 -2.75 5.83
N LYS A 237 -38.57 -3.42 6.22
CA LYS A 237 -38.73 -4.10 7.52
C LYS A 237 -38.78 -5.61 7.42
N VAL A 238 -38.70 -6.16 6.21
CA VAL A 238 -38.79 -7.61 6.05
C VAL A 238 -37.82 -8.13 5.02
N PHE A 239 -37.32 -9.34 5.26
CA PHE A 239 -36.67 -10.14 4.23
C PHE A 239 -37.69 -11.08 3.60
N GLY A 240 -38.04 -10.80 2.35
CA GLY A 240 -38.80 -11.74 1.53
C GLY A 240 -38.03 -13.01 1.32
N HIS A 241 -38.75 -14.09 1.03
CA HIS A 241 -38.17 -15.41 0.79
C HIS A 241 -38.77 -16.01 -0.48
N ALA A 242 -37.94 -16.63 -1.30
CA ALA A 242 -38.37 -17.44 -2.41
C ALA A 242 -37.46 -18.67 -2.60
N THR A 243 -37.97 -19.69 -3.28
CA THR A 243 -37.18 -20.91 -3.55
C THR A 243 -37.26 -21.28 -5.03
N ALA A 244 -36.19 -21.88 -5.57
CA ALA A 244 -36.12 -22.35 -6.92
C ALA A 244 -35.21 -23.58 -7.09
N PRO A 245 -35.38 -24.39 -8.17
CA PRO A 245 -34.45 -25.46 -8.45
C PRO A 245 -33.10 -25.00 -9.00
N THR A 246 -33.05 -23.81 -9.61
CA THR A 246 -31.83 -23.19 -10.15
C THR A 246 -31.79 -21.70 -9.83
N PRO A 247 -30.64 -21.02 -9.90
CA PRO A 247 -30.57 -19.56 -9.70
C PRO A 247 -31.41 -18.77 -10.70
N THR A 248 -31.66 -19.33 -11.86
CA THR A 248 -32.49 -18.74 -12.93
C THR A 248 -33.99 -18.98 -12.74
N GLY A 249 -34.38 -19.72 -11.71
CA GLY A 249 -35.79 -20.02 -11.43
C GLY A 249 -36.25 -21.36 -11.99
N PRO A 250 -37.59 -21.56 -12.14
CA PRO A 250 -38.64 -20.65 -11.71
C PRO A 250 -38.68 -20.46 -10.17
N TRP A 251 -38.80 -19.23 -9.72
CA TRP A 251 -38.87 -18.91 -8.30
C TRP A 251 -40.30 -18.98 -7.76
N THR A 252 -40.45 -19.56 -6.60
CA THR A 252 -41.71 -19.66 -5.86
C THR A 252 -41.62 -18.82 -4.58
N LYS A 253 -42.50 -17.79 -4.46
CA LYS A 253 -42.61 -16.94 -3.25
C LYS A 253 -42.94 -17.81 -2.03
N ARG A 254 -42.31 -17.51 -0.93
CA ARG A 254 -42.49 -18.14 0.37
C ARG A 254 -42.92 -17.12 1.42
N PRO A 255 -43.40 -17.51 2.59
CA PRO A 255 -43.59 -16.61 3.70
C PRO A 255 -42.31 -15.82 4.02
N VAL A 256 -42.46 -14.60 4.55
CA VAL A 256 -41.36 -13.74 5.00
C VAL A 256 -40.42 -14.52 5.91
N ALA A 257 -39.12 -14.48 5.64
CA ALA A 257 -38.11 -15.18 6.41
C ALA A 257 -37.81 -14.50 7.75
N LEU A 258 -37.71 -13.18 7.75
CA LEU A 258 -37.43 -12.38 8.93
C LEU A 258 -38.12 -11.03 8.81
N ALA A 259 -38.73 -10.57 9.91
CA ALA A 259 -39.27 -9.22 10.02
C ALA A 259 -38.51 -8.45 11.11
N ALA A 260 -38.34 -7.15 10.96
CA ALA A 260 -37.71 -6.30 11.97
C ALA A 260 -38.44 -6.42 13.32
N ASP A 261 -37.68 -6.52 14.39
CA ASP A 261 -38.18 -6.59 15.78
C ASP A 261 -37.73 -5.33 16.54
N PRO A 262 -38.64 -4.36 16.76
CA PRO A 262 -38.33 -3.19 17.57
C PRO A 262 -37.85 -3.51 18.97
N GLY A 263 -38.31 -4.66 19.56
CA GLY A 263 -37.86 -5.12 20.86
C GLY A 263 -36.39 -5.56 20.87
N ALA A 264 -35.88 -6.02 19.73
CA ALA A 264 -34.48 -6.32 19.51
C ALA A 264 -33.66 -5.09 19.03
N GLY A 265 -34.29 -3.91 18.96
CA GLY A 265 -33.65 -2.66 18.52
C GLY A 265 -33.55 -2.52 17.00
N GLU A 266 -34.35 -3.25 16.24
CA GLU A 266 -34.42 -3.21 14.80
C GLU A 266 -35.61 -2.34 14.36
N GLN A 267 -35.37 -1.18 13.77
CA GLN A 267 -36.42 -0.37 13.17
C GLN A 267 -36.68 -0.74 11.71
N TRP A 268 -35.62 -1.12 11.01
CA TRP A 268 -35.62 -1.79 9.71
C TRP A 268 -34.44 -2.76 9.65
N ILE A 269 -34.43 -3.67 8.67
CA ILE A 269 -33.39 -4.65 8.47
C ILE A 269 -32.92 -4.62 7.02
N TRP A 270 -31.57 -4.59 6.80
CA TRP A 270 -30.98 -4.43 5.49
C TRP A 270 -29.94 -5.49 5.17
N ALA A 271 -29.81 -5.75 3.85
CA ALA A 271 -28.73 -6.47 3.22
C ALA A 271 -28.43 -7.84 3.89
N PRO A 272 -29.36 -8.80 3.79
CA PRO A 272 -29.10 -10.14 4.31
C PRO A 272 -28.01 -10.82 3.53
N HIS A 273 -27.05 -11.46 4.20
CA HIS A 273 -26.08 -12.35 3.56
C HIS A 273 -26.02 -13.66 4.33
N VAL A 274 -26.14 -14.79 3.60
CA VAL A 274 -26.22 -16.12 4.22
C VAL A 274 -25.03 -16.97 3.83
N VAL A 275 -24.36 -17.53 4.85
CA VAL A 275 -23.33 -18.56 4.68
C VAL A 275 -23.71 -19.82 5.43
N GLN A 276 -23.23 -20.98 4.93
CA GLN A 276 -23.40 -22.27 5.57
C GLN A 276 -22.11 -22.72 6.24
N HIS A 277 -22.22 -23.25 7.46
CA HIS A 277 -21.12 -23.90 8.15
C HIS A 277 -21.61 -24.99 9.08
N ASN A 278 -21.08 -26.20 8.93
CA ASN A 278 -21.40 -27.37 9.78
C ASN A 278 -22.92 -27.65 9.94
N GLY A 279 -23.67 -27.60 8.84
CA GLY A 279 -25.12 -27.87 8.82
C GLY A 279 -25.98 -26.73 9.36
N VAL A 280 -25.42 -25.59 9.71
CA VAL A 280 -26.13 -24.39 10.15
C VAL A 280 -25.94 -23.28 9.13
N TYR A 281 -27.02 -22.57 8.83
CA TYR A 281 -27.02 -21.36 8.01
C TYR A 281 -26.97 -20.12 8.92
N TYR A 282 -26.10 -19.18 8.60
CA TYR A 282 -25.85 -17.95 9.34
C TYR A 282 -26.25 -16.78 8.45
N MET A 283 -27.30 -16.05 8.80
CA MET A 283 -27.73 -14.85 8.13
C MET A 283 -27.22 -13.62 8.87
N PHE A 284 -26.29 -12.90 8.26
CA PHE A 284 -25.83 -11.61 8.74
C PHE A 284 -26.63 -10.51 8.09
N TYR A 285 -26.95 -9.46 8.84
CA TYR A 285 -27.71 -8.33 8.33
C TYR A 285 -27.47 -7.08 9.16
N ALA A 286 -27.74 -5.90 8.58
CA ALA A 286 -27.70 -4.64 9.31
C ALA A 286 -29.06 -4.35 9.95
N ALA A 287 -29.06 -3.99 11.23
CA ALA A 287 -30.23 -3.46 11.92
C ALA A 287 -30.18 -1.93 11.86
N GLY A 288 -31.06 -1.34 11.05
CA GLY A 288 -31.12 0.08 10.80
C GLY A 288 -31.82 0.86 11.92
N ASN A 289 -31.48 2.15 11.97
CA ASN A 289 -31.93 3.12 12.95
C ASN A 289 -31.82 4.52 12.31
N PRO A 290 -32.68 5.51 12.62
CA PRO A 290 -32.56 6.87 12.08
C PRO A 290 -31.21 7.54 12.32
N ASP A 291 -30.49 7.09 13.34
CA ASP A 291 -29.13 7.52 13.61
C ASP A 291 -28.14 6.56 12.93
N TYR A 292 -27.57 6.99 11.80
CA TYR A 292 -26.59 6.22 11.02
C TYR A 292 -25.37 5.77 11.84
N ALA A 293 -25.01 6.49 12.90
CA ALA A 293 -23.93 6.10 13.82
C ALA A 293 -24.29 4.90 14.71
N ARG A 294 -25.53 4.44 14.66
CA ARG A 294 -26.04 3.34 15.48
C ARG A 294 -26.51 2.15 14.67
N TYR A 295 -26.12 2.02 13.44
CA TYR A 295 -26.35 0.80 12.68
C TYR A 295 -25.60 -0.36 13.33
N ARG A 296 -26.23 -1.51 13.38
CA ARG A 296 -25.78 -2.67 14.16
C ARG A 296 -25.70 -3.89 13.26
N MET A 297 -24.65 -4.63 13.40
CA MET A 297 -24.53 -5.92 12.73
C MET A 297 -25.20 -7.01 13.57
N HIS A 298 -26.14 -7.71 12.98
CA HIS A 298 -26.95 -8.76 13.60
C HIS A 298 -26.71 -10.11 12.92
N LEU A 299 -27.07 -11.17 13.63
CA LEU A 299 -27.02 -12.56 13.19
C LEU A 299 -28.33 -13.26 13.51
N ALA A 300 -28.86 -14.00 12.54
CA ALA A 300 -29.85 -15.05 12.76
C ALA A 300 -29.32 -16.38 12.22
N THR A 301 -29.76 -17.48 12.78
CA THR A 301 -29.35 -18.84 12.38
C THR A 301 -30.54 -19.71 12.03
N SER A 302 -30.34 -20.65 11.10
CA SER A 302 -31.33 -21.62 10.64
C SER A 302 -30.67 -22.95 10.33
N THR A 303 -31.43 -24.06 10.42
CA THR A 303 -31.01 -25.37 9.93
C THR A 303 -31.80 -25.82 8.69
N ASP A 304 -32.84 -25.05 8.31
CA ASP A 304 -33.77 -25.41 7.24
C ASP A 304 -33.97 -24.29 6.19
N LEU A 305 -33.39 -23.09 6.41
CA LEU A 305 -33.57 -21.87 5.62
C LEU A 305 -34.99 -21.30 5.62
N PHE A 306 -35.91 -21.86 6.45
CA PHE A 306 -37.28 -21.38 6.60
C PHE A 306 -37.50 -20.75 7.98
N THR A 307 -36.96 -21.36 9.01
CA THR A 307 -37.12 -20.91 10.40
C THR A 307 -35.83 -20.26 10.88
N TRP A 308 -35.89 -18.97 11.20
CA TRP A 308 -34.73 -18.18 11.61
C TRP A 308 -34.80 -17.78 13.08
N THR A 309 -33.73 -18.02 13.81
CA THR A 309 -33.58 -17.65 15.21
C THR A 309 -32.51 -16.58 15.37
N ARG A 310 -32.87 -15.42 15.92
CA ARG A 310 -31.91 -14.37 16.25
C ARG A 310 -30.89 -14.83 17.27
N SER A 311 -29.63 -14.45 17.09
CA SER A 311 -28.59 -14.69 18.07
C SER A 311 -28.85 -13.89 19.35
N SER A 312 -28.71 -14.54 20.50
CA SER A 312 -28.76 -13.86 21.81
C SER A 312 -27.56 -12.92 22.03
N ALA A 313 -26.53 -13.00 21.19
CA ALA A 313 -25.37 -12.11 21.23
C ALA A 313 -25.55 -10.84 20.38
N ASN A 314 -26.71 -10.65 19.74
CA ASN A 314 -26.98 -9.43 18.99
C ASN A 314 -27.04 -8.18 19.90
N PRO A 315 -26.52 -7.03 19.43
CA PRO A 315 -25.76 -6.87 18.17
C PRO A 315 -24.35 -7.48 18.31
N LEU A 316 -23.85 -8.06 17.22
CA LEU A 316 -22.48 -8.58 17.18
C LEU A 316 -21.46 -7.44 17.37
N PHE A 317 -21.73 -6.31 16.73
CA PHE A 317 -20.98 -5.06 16.90
C PHE A 317 -21.75 -3.87 16.31
N THR A 318 -21.30 -2.68 16.69
CA THR A 318 -21.65 -1.40 16.07
C THR A 318 -20.35 -0.81 15.56
N ASP A 319 -20.33 -0.27 14.35
CA ASP A 319 -19.11 0.27 13.76
C ASP A 319 -19.32 1.71 13.26
N GLY A 320 -19.51 2.62 14.21
CA GLY A 320 -19.58 4.04 13.95
C GLY A 320 -20.61 4.41 12.88
N TRP A 321 -20.16 5.19 11.88
CA TRP A 321 -21.03 5.68 10.83
C TRP A 321 -21.22 4.66 9.71
N GLU A 322 -22.46 4.36 9.36
CA GLU A 322 -22.86 3.49 8.24
C GLU A 322 -22.33 2.04 8.27
N GLY A 323 -22.09 1.44 9.42
CA GLY A 323 -21.70 0.01 9.50
C GLY A 323 -22.83 -0.93 9.05
N ARG A 324 -22.93 -1.26 7.72
CA ARG A 324 -24.02 -2.01 7.10
C ARG A 324 -23.54 -2.89 5.92
N ASP A 325 -24.47 -3.60 5.28
CA ASP A 325 -24.29 -4.41 4.08
C ASP A 325 -23.20 -5.48 4.25
N PRO A 326 -23.37 -6.42 5.19
CA PRO A 326 -22.39 -7.46 5.42
C PRO A 326 -22.33 -8.46 4.28
N MET A 327 -21.13 -8.82 3.87
CA MET A 327 -20.83 -9.96 3.00
C MET A 327 -19.80 -10.84 3.71
N VAL A 328 -20.10 -12.11 3.90
CA VAL A 328 -19.23 -13.03 4.63
C VAL A 328 -18.72 -14.12 3.70
N THR A 329 -17.42 -14.37 3.72
CA THR A 329 -16.82 -15.45 2.94
C THR A 329 -15.67 -16.10 3.70
N ARG A 330 -15.26 -17.29 3.25
CA ARG A 330 -14.13 -18.03 3.81
C ARG A 330 -12.82 -17.59 3.12
N VAL A 331 -11.85 -17.20 3.92
CA VAL A 331 -10.49 -16.89 3.47
C VAL A 331 -9.50 -17.71 4.32
N GLY A 332 -8.90 -18.70 3.71
CA GLY A 332 -8.04 -19.63 4.44
C GLY A 332 -8.77 -20.33 5.58
N ASP A 333 -8.24 -20.24 6.77
CA ASP A 333 -8.81 -20.82 8.00
C ASP A 333 -9.82 -19.92 8.70
N ARG A 334 -10.08 -18.71 8.19
CA ARG A 334 -10.93 -17.70 8.81
C ARG A 334 -12.14 -17.33 7.96
N TRP A 335 -13.17 -16.85 8.61
CA TRP A 335 -14.28 -16.13 8.01
C TRP A 335 -13.92 -14.65 7.97
N VAL A 336 -14.23 -13.97 6.88
CA VAL A 336 -14.07 -12.52 6.71
C VAL A 336 -15.44 -11.94 6.42
N MET A 337 -15.84 -10.96 7.19
CA MET A 337 -17.01 -10.14 6.93
C MET A 337 -16.53 -8.79 6.37
N TYR A 338 -16.85 -8.52 5.12
CA TYR A 338 -16.73 -7.21 4.51
C TYR A 338 -18.04 -6.44 4.72
N TYR A 339 -17.95 -5.14 4.90
CA TYR A 339 -19.14 -4.31 5.10
C TYR A 339 -18.86 -2.84 4.77
N THR A 340 -19.92 -2.12 4.44
CA THR A 340 -19.88 -0.67 4.21
C THR A 340 -19.65 0.07 5.52
N ALA A 341 -18.75 1.06 5.50
CA ALA A 341 -18.48 1.94 6.63
C ALA A 341 -17.84 3.26 6.16
N THR A 342 -17.45 4.10 7.11
CA THR A 342 -16.59 5.27 6.89
C THR A 342 -15.24 5.09 7.57
N SER A 343 -14.21 5.83 7.12
CA SER A 343 -12.84 5.68 7.61
C SER A 343 -12.68 6.02 9.09
N SER A 344 -13.54 6.89 9.63
CA SER A 344 -13.66 7.13 11.07
C SER A 344 -15.10 6.92 11.54
N PRO A 345 -15.32 6.66 12.85
CA PRO A 345 -16.68 6.48 13.39
C PRO A 345 -17.63 7.66 13.21
N SER A 346 -17.12 8.82 12.83
CA SER A 346 -17.90 10.07 12.65
C SER A 346 -17.98 10.54 11.19
N GLY A 347 -17.46 9.78 10.24
CA GLY A 347 -17.41 10.14 8.82
C GLY A 347 -16.02 9.93 8.21
N GLY A 348 -15.65 10.74 7.22
CA GLY A 348 -14.41 10.63 6.46
C GLY A 348 -14.62 9.96 5.11
N ASN A 349 -13.65 9.21 4.60
CA ASN A 349 -13.79 8.47 3.35
C ASN A 349 -14.77 7.31 3.52
N HIS A 350 -15.57 7.04 2.50
CA HIS A 350 -16.30 5.77 2.43
C HIS A 350 -15.33 4.61 2.27
N VAL A 351 -15.53 3.52 2.99
CA VAL A 351 -14.65 2.37 2.98
C VAL A 351 -15.43 1.06 2.91
N VAL A 352 -14.81 0.03 2.36
CA VAL A 352 -15.17 -1.35 2.68
C VAL A 352 -14.29 -1.77 3.85
N ALA A 353 -14.91 -1.85 5.03
CA ALA A 353 -14.26 -2.36 6.23
C ALA A 353 -14.37 -3.88 6.28
N TYR A 354 -13.53 -4.51 7.10
CA TYR A 354 -13.64 -5.95 7.36
C TYR A 354 -13.33 -6.31 8.81
N ARG A 355 -13.86 -7.46 9.21
CA ARG A 355 -13.55 -8.16 10.47
C ARG A 355 -13.36 -9.64 10.19
N THR A 356 -12.61 -10.33 11.02
CA THR A 356 -12.35 -11.77 10.88
C THR A 356 -12.92 -12.56 12.07
N SER A 357 -13.30 -13.81 11.81
CA SER A 357 -13.84 -14.72 12.79
C SER A 357 -13.38 -16.17 12.54
N THR A 358 -13.32 -16.97 13.58
CA THR A 358 -13.12 -18.44 13.49
C THR A 358 -14.41 -19.23 13.73
N ASP A 359 -15.46 -18.57 14.28
CA ASP A 359 -16.67 -19.22 14.77
C ASP A 359 -17.98 -18.60 14.23
N LEU A 360 -17.90 -17.57 13.36
CA LEU A 360 -19.02 -16.79 12.82
C LEU A 360 -19.83 -16.03 13.89
N ARG A 361 -19.35 -15.96 15.12
CA ARG A 361 -20.04 -15.34 16.27
C ARG A 361 -19.22 -14.23 16.91
N SER A 362 -17.91 -14.48 17.06
CA SER A 362 -16.96 -13.55 17.66
C SER A 362 -16.11 -12.94 16.54
N TRP A 363 -16.06 -11.61 16.46
CA TRP A 363 -15.40 -10.90 15.40
C TRP A 363 -14.22 -10.05 15.90
N SER A 364 -13.16 -10.00 15.13
CA SER A 364 -11.97 -9.20 15.43
C SER A 364 -12.27 -7.70 15.50
N GLY A 365 -11.28 -6.91 15.88
CA GLY A 365 -11.28 -5.47 15.63
C GLY A 365 -11.45 -5.15 14.15
N ARG A 366 -11.92 -3.94 13.83
CA ARG A 366 -12.10 -3.43 12.48
C ARG A 366 -10.77 -3.23 11.77
N ALA A 367 -10.74 -3.54 10.47
CA ALA A 367 -9.71 -3.12 9.52
C ALA A 367 -10.37 -2.65 8.21
N ILE A 368 -9.61 -2.07 7.28
CA ILE A 368 -10.10 -1.52 6.03
C ILE A 368 -9.53 -2.33 4.87
N ALA A 369 -10.43 -2.85 4.01
CA ALA A 369 -10.07 -3.56 2.79
C ALA A 369 -9.97 -2.65 1.55
N TYR A 370 -10.79 -1.61 1.48
CA TYR A 370 -10.81 -0.65 0.37
C TYR A 370 -11.21 0.73 0.86
N THR A 371 -10.55 1.76 0.37
CA THR A 371 -10.89 3.17 0.63
C THR A 371 -11.33 3.85 -0.66
N SER A 372 -12.57 4.31 -0.68
CA SER A 372 -13.09 5.14 -1.75
C SER A 372 -12.49 6.56 -1.68
N PRO A 373 -12.23 7.22 -2.80
CA PRO A 373 -11.82 8.62 -2.81
C PRO A 373 -12.92 9.58 -2.31
N TYR A 374 -14.15 9.11 -2.24
CA TYR A 374 -15.31 9.94 -1.84
C TYR A 374 -15.44 10.01 -0.33
N THR A 375 -15.83 11.19 0.16
CA THR A 375 -15.99 11.48 1.58
C THR A 375 -17.43 11.91 1.88
N GLY A 376 -17.88 11.72 3.11
CA GLY A 376 -19.20 12.20 3.54
C GLY A 376 -19.82 11.32 4.62
N ARG A 377 -21.09 11.63 4.91
CA ARG A 377 -21.93 10.91 5.87
C ARG A 377 -23.12 10.23 5.23
N ALA A 378 -23.38 10.50 3.98
CA ALA A 378 -24.52 9.97 3.24
C ALA A 378 -24.13 9.64 1.80
N GLY A 379 -24.88 8.75 1.17
CA GLY A 379 -24.64 8.28 -0.18
C GLY A 379 -23.74 7.05 -0.22
N GLY A 380 -24.25 5.99 -0.75
CA GLY A 380 -23.71 4.64 -0.70
C GLY A 380 -22.48 4.36 -1.56
N GLN A 381 -21.41 5.09 -1.37
CA GLN A 381 -20.20 4.99 -2.22
C GLN A 381 -19.41 3.68 -2.06
N THR A 382 -19.77 2.86 -1.08
CA THR A 382 -19.20 1.52 -0.85
C THR A 382 -20.28 0.51 -0.46
N GLU A 383 -21.53 0.72 -0.91
CA GLU A 383 -22.67 -0.15 -0.64
C GLU A 383 -22.47 -1.55 -1.21
N SER A 384 -23.08 -2.52 -0.56
CA SER A 384 -23.24 -3.90 -1.00
C SER A 384 -21.91 -4.51 -1.51
N PRO A 385 -20.83 -4.49 -0.71
CA PRO A 385 -19.57 -5.07 -1.12
C PRO A 385 -19.70 -6.58 -1.27
N PHE A 386 -19.19 -7.13 -2.36
CA PHE A 386 -19.17 -8.57 -2.61
C PHE A 386 -17.78 -9.01 -3.05
N VAL A 387 -17.20 -9.99 -2.36
CA VAL A 387 -15.83 -10.46 -2.63
C VAL A 387 -15.85 -11.91 -3.08
N VAL A 388 -15.24 -12.19 -4.21
CA VAL A 388 -15.17 -13.55 -4.76
C VAL A 388 -13.75 -13.86 -5.24
N ARG A 389 -13.30 -15.11 -5.06
CA ARG A 389 -12.03 -15.59 -5.60
C ARG A 389 -12.23 -16.18 -7.00
N ARG A 390 -11.30 -15.85 -7.93
CA ARG A 390 -11.20 -16.50 -9.21
C ARG A 390 -9.72 -16.68 -9.61
N GLY A 391 -9.30 -17.91 -9.71
CA GLY A 391 -7.89 -18.23 -9.91
C GLY A 391 -7.01 -17.71 -8.76
N GLU A 392 -5.98 -16.95 -9.11
CA GLU A 392 -5.06 -16.32 -8.14
C GLU A 392 -5.56 -14.97 -7.63
N TRP A 393 -6.70 -14.47 -8.15
CA TRP A 393 -7.21 -13.15 -7.88
C TRP A 393 -8.46 -13.18 -7.01
N TRP A 394 -8.61 -12.17 -6.18
CA TRP A 394 -9.83 -11.80 -5.50
C TRP A 394 -10.42 -10.57 -6.17
N TYR A 395 -11.73 -10.56 -6.32
CA TYR A 395 -12.48 -9.48 -6.94
C TYR A 395 -13.47 -8.91 -5.94
N LEU A 396 -13.39 -7.59 -5.73
CA LEU A 396 -14.34 -6.82 -4.95
C LEU A 396 -15.30 -6.13 -5.92
N PHE A 397 -16.56 -6.48 -5.83
CA PHE A 397 -17.67 -5.78 -6.46
C PHE A 397 -18.23 -4.83 -5.42
N VAL A 398 -18.40 -3.54 -5.74
CA VAL A 398 -18.89 -2.54 -4.79
C VAL A 398 -19.66 -1.44 -5.50
N CYS A 399 -20.85 -1.14 -5.05
CA CYS A 399 -21.62 0.04 -5.44
C CYS A 399 -21.10 1.25 -4.62
N CYS A 400 -21.17 2.47 -5.03
CA CYS A 400 -21.68 2.92 -6.31
C CYS A 400 -20.55 3.73 -6.97
N ASP A 401 -20.30 3.50 -8.24
CA ASP A 401 -19.19 4.15 -8.94
C ASP A 401 -19.59 5.56 -9.40
N GLY A 402 -19.30 6.58 -8.59
CA GLY A 402 -19.54 7.99 -8.86
C GLY A 402 -20.15 8.75 -7.68
N THR A 403 -20.19 10.08 -7.80
CA THR A 403 -20.77 10.99 -6.79
C THR A 403 -22.25 11.30 -7.04
N ASP A 404 -22.71 11.05 -8.25
CA ASP A 404 -24.13 11.17 -8.60
C ASP A 404 -24.87 9.91 -8.17
N TYR A 405 -25.53 9.97 -7.03
CA TYR A 405 -26.31 8.86 -6.50
C TYR A 405 -27.39 8.36 -7.48
N GLY A 406 -27.90 9.22 -8.35
CA GLY A 406 -28.88 8.84 -9.37
C GLY A 406 -28.33 7.87 -10.41
N ALA A 407 -27.30 8.28 -11.15
CA ALA A 407 -26.66 7.45 -12.16
C ALA A 407 -25.70 6.42 -11.55
N ALA A 408 -24.94 6.80 -10.52
CA ALA A 408 -24.00 5.94 -9.84
C ALA A 408 -24.66 4.78 -9.10
N TYR A 409 -25.91 4.94 -8.65
CA TYR A 409 -26.68 3.91 -7.95
C TYR A 409 -26.76 2.57 -8.71
N ARG A 410 -26.76 2.62 -10.05
CA ARG A 410 -26.84 1.42 -10.90
C ARG A 410 -25.48 0.90 -11.36
N ARG A 411 -24.39 1.42 -10.79
CA ARG A 411 -23.03 1.12 -11.27
C ARG A 411 -22.20 0.48 -10.17
N THR A 412 -21.85 -0.77 -10.36
CA THR A 412 -20.94 -1.52 -9.49
C THR A 412 -19.54 -1.50 -10.09
N ALA A 413 -18.60 -0.92 -9.37
CA ALA A 413 -17.19 -1.00 -9.71
C ALA A 413 -16.61 -2.36 -9.28
N VAL A 414 -15.70 -2.89 -10.06
CA VAL A 414 -15.00 -4.14 -9.76
C VAL A 414 -13.52 -3.86 -9.63
N TYR A 415 -12.98 -4.19 -8.48
CA TYR A 415 -11.55 -4.12 -8.19
C TYR A 415 -10.99 -5.52 -8.04
N ARG A 416 -9.69 -5.70 -8.28
CA ARG A 416 -9.02 -6.98 -8.04
C ARG A 416 -7.82 -6.81 -7.13
N SER A 417 -7.46 -7.89 -6.43
CA SER A 417 -6.26 -7.97 -5.62
C SER A 417 -5.79 -9.42 -5.50
N ARG A 418 -4.52 -9.64 -5.23
CA ARG A 418 -4.03 -10.95 -4.76
C ARG A 418 -4.24 -11.13 -3.26
N ASP A 419 -4.44 -10.04 -2.55
CA ASP A 419 -4.75 -10.03 -1.11
C ASP A 419 -6.24 -9.73 -0.92
N PRO A 420 -7.07 -10.68 -0.40
CA PRO A 420 -8.49 -10.45 -0.18
C PRO A 420 -8.79 -9.39 0.88
N LEU A 421 -7.81 -9.04 1.71
CA LEU A 421 -7.98 -8.06 2.78
C LEU A 421 -7.58 -6.65 2.35
N ARG A 422 -7.15 -6.49 1.08
CA ARG A 422 -6.66 -5.21 0.58
C ARG A 422 -6.94 -5.03 -0.92
N PHE A 423 -7.72 -4.01 -1.25
CA PHE A 423 -8.01 -3.63 -2.62
C PHE A 423 -7.56 -2.19 -2.89
N ASP A 424 -6.83 -2.00 -3.98
CA ASP A 424 -6.37 -0.70 -4.43
C ASP A 424 -7.37 -0.09 -5.41
N GLY A 425 -7.73 1.16 -5.20
CA GLY A 425 -8.60 1.90 -6.12
C GLY A 425 -8.04 2.03 -7.54
N ALA A 426 -6.73 1.91 -7.73
CA ALA A 426 -6.11 1.88 -9.04
C ALA A 426 -6.17 0.50 -9.73
N GLU A 427 -6.60 -0.54 -9.03
CA GLU A 427 -6.89 -1.87 -9.58
C GLU A 427 -8.36 -2.05 -9.97
N LYS A 428 -9.07 -0.97 -10.25
CA LYS A 428 -10.41 -1.04 -10.86
C LYS A 428 -10.31 -1.66 -12.25
N VAL A 429 -10.97 -2.80 -12.45
CA VAL A 429 -10.88 -3.57 -13.69
C VAL A 429 -12.04 -3.31 -14.63
N THR A 430 -13.21 -2.97 -14.10
CA THR A 430 -14.41 -2.66 -14.89
C THR A 430 -15.47 -2.00 -14.02
N VAL A 431 -16.53 -1.51 -14.67
CA VAL A 431 -17.78 -1.05 -14.05
C VAL A 431 -18.92 -1.80 -14.72
N LEU A 432 -19.82 -2.34 -13.93
CA LEU A 432 -20.98 -3.11 -14.40
C LEU A 432 -22.28 -2.38 -14.05
N ASP A 433 -23.25 -2.40 -14.96
CA ASP A 433 -24.58 -1.84 -14.70
C ASP A 433 -25.37 -2.78 -13.78
N ALA A 434 -25.18 -2.64 -12.50
CA ALA A 434 -25.83 -3.43 -11.47
C ALA A 434 -25.88 -2.64 -10.16
N HIS A 435 -26.96 -2.76 -9.39
CA HIS A 435 -27.04 -2.30 -8.02
C HIS A 435 -27.16 -3.49 -7.07
N ALA A 436 -26.58 -3.41 -5.89
CA ALA A 436 -26.56 -4.51 -4.91
C ALA A 436 -26.14 -5.85 -5.55
N ALA A 437 -25.05 -5.80 -6.32
CA ALA A 437 -24.63 -6.90 -7.15
C ALA A 437 -24.05 -8.06 -6.34
N GLU A 438 -24.60 -9.26 -6.48
CA GLU A 438 -24.01 -10.50 -5.95
C GLU A 438 -23.55 -11.43 -7.08
N VAL A 439 -22.46 -12.13 -6.83
CA VAL A 439 -21.96 -13.18 -7.74
C VAL A 439 -22.45 -14.54 -7.28
N VAL A 440 -23.16 -15.21 -8.15
CA VAL A 440 -23.72 -16.56 -7.91
C VAL A 440 -23.01 -17.57 -8.81
N VAL A 441 -22.54 -18.65 -8.21
CA VAL A 441 -21.87 -19.74 -8.93
C VAL A 441 -22.69 -21.02 -8.81
N ASP A 442 -23.09 -21.59 -9.95
CA ASP A 442 -23.77 -22.88 -10.02
C ASP A 442 -23.04 -23.83 -10.98
N GLY A 443 -22.26 -24.73 -10.44
CA GLY A 443 -21.34 -25.55 -11.20
C GLY A 443 -20.28 -24.71 -11.93
N SER A 444 -20.26 -24.78 -13.25
CA SER A 444 -19.37 -23.97 -14.10
C SER A 444 -19.96 -22.59 -14.48
N ASN A 445 -21.23 -22.35 -14.17
CA ASN A 445 -21.92 -21.14 -14.57
C ASN A 445 -21.75 -20.05 -13.52
N TRP A 446 -21.41 -18.87 -13.98
CA TRP A 446 -21.30 -17.67 -13.18
C TRP A 446 -22.39 -16.70 -13.56
N TYR A 447 -23.02 -16.12 -12.57
CA TYR A 447 -24.09 -15.15 -12.73
C TYR A 447 -23.81 -13.92 -11.89
N LEU A 448 -24.31 -12.77 -12.33
CA LEU A 448 -24.42 -11.54 -11.57
C LEU A 448 -25.89 -11.25 -11.35
N THR A 449 -26.28 -11.09 -10.09
CA THR A 449 -27.63 -10.63 -9.76
C THR A 449 -27.63 -9.15 -9.45
N HIS A 450 -28.76 -8.49 -9.62
CA HIS A 450 -28.96 -7.11 -9.21
C HIS A 450 -30.42 -6.79 -8.91
N ALA A 451 -30.65 -5.82 -8.05
CA ALA A 451 -31.98 -5.35 -7.67
C ALA A 451 -31.92 -3.87 -7.27
N GLY A 452 -33.00 -3.28 -6.78
CA GLY A 452 -33.04 -1.92 -6.24
C GLY A 452 -34.16 -1.05 -6.79
N TRP A 453 -34.09 0.24 -6.52
CA TRP A 453 -35.10 1.23 -6.86
C TRP A 453 -35.50 1.20 -8.34
N GLY A 454 -36.81 1.06 -8.59
CA GLY A 454 -37.38 1.04 -9.93
C GLY A 454 -37.05 -0.19 -10.78
N GLN A 455 -36.48 -1.24 -10.18
CA GLN A 455 -36.14 -2.48 -10.91
C GLN A 455 -37.23 -3.57 -10.76
N GLY A 456 -38.07 -3.51 -9.75
CA GLY A 456 -39.28 -4.33 -9.61
C GLY A 456 -39.05 -5.82 -9.51
N GLY A 457 -38.02 -6.24 -8.74
CA GLY A 457 -37.68 -7.64 -8.53
C GLY A 457 -36.21 -7.95 -8.67
N LEU A 458 -35.86 -9.25 -8.68
CA LEU A 458 -34.50 -9.72 -8.87
C LEU A 458 -34.20 -9.94 -10.36
N TRP A 459 -33.10 -9.36 -10.79
CA TRP A 459 -32.54 -9.56 -12.13
C TRP A 459 -31.28 -10.42 -12.05
N LEU A 460 -31.06 -11.21 -13.07
CA LEU A 460 -29.88 -12.07 -13.18
C LEU A 460 -29.32 -12.01 -14.61
N ALA A 461 -28.00 -11.93 -14.71
CA ALA A 461 -27.27 -11.95 -15.97
C ALA A 461 -26.16 -13.01 -15.92
N PRO A 462 -25.80 -13.65 -17.04
CA PRO A 462 -24.55 -14.39 -17.13
C PRO A 462 -23.36 -13.46 -16.83
N LEU A 463 -22.41 -13.94 -16.03
CA LEU A 463 -21.14 -13.27 -15.75
C LEU A 463 -20.05 -14.05 -16.49
N THR A 464 -19.46 -13.42 -17.49
CA THR A 464 -18.36 -14.00 -18.26
C THR A 464 -17.03 -13.40 -17.85
N TRP A 465 -15.95 -14.12 -18.12
CA TRP A 465 -14.61 -13.70 -17.75
C TRP A 465 -13.69 -13.79 -18.97
N SER A 466 -13.00 -12.71 -19.28
CA SER A 466 -12.03 -12.63 -20.38
C SER A 466 -10.62 -12.47 -19.82
N THR A 467 -9.72 -13.36 -20.23
CA THR A 467 -8.30 -13.24 -19.85
C THR A 467 -7.62 -12.22 -20.74
N GLY A 468 -6.84 -11.35 -20.13
CA GLY A 468 -6.06 -10.32 -20.82
C GLY A 468 -4.91 -9.80 -19.96
N VAL A 469 -4.11 -8.90 -20.54
CA VAL A 469 -3.08 -8.19 -19.80
C VAL A 469 -3.74 -7.22 -18.83
N VAL A 470 -3.37 -7.30 -17.57
CA VAL A 470 -3.97 -6.51 -16.49
C VAL A 470 -3.00 -5.54 -15.84
N ALA A 471 -1.70 -5.77 -16.02
CA ALA A 471 -0.66 -4.83 -15.64
C ALA A 471 0.58 -5.02 -16.53
N ARG A 472 1.28 -3.94 -16.80
CA ARG A 472 2.62 -3.92 -17.37
C ARG A 472 3.48 -2.94 -16.60
N GLY A 473 4.76 -3.23 -16.54
CA GLY A 473 5.69 -2.36 -15.85
C GLY A 473 7.11 -2.90 -15.83
N TRP A 474 7.86 -2.40 -14.87
CA TRP A 474 9.24 -2.74 -14.67
C TRP A 474 9.49 -3.02 -13.20
N THR A 475 10.06 -4.19 -12.90
CA THR A 475 10.59 -4.46 -11.58
C THR A 475 12.03 -3.95 -11.53
N VAL A 476 12.31 -3.05 -10.59
CA VAL A 476 13.64 -2.54 -10.32
C VAL A 476 14.14 -3.13 -9.03
N THR A 477 15.31 -3.73 -9.06
CA THR A 477 15.90 -4.37 -7.87
C THR A 477 17.34 -3.94 -7.71
N THR A 478 17.69 -3.59 -6.47
CA THR A 478 19.07 -3.41 -6.02
C THR A 478 19.25 -4.22 -4.73
N GLY A 479 20.45 -4.22 -4.14
CA GLY A 479 20.64 -4.80 -2.81
C GLY A 479 19.82 -4.13 -1.69
N PHE A 480 19.25 -2.93 -1.95
CA PHE A 480 18.61 -2.10 -0.93
C PHE A 480 17.15 -1.79 -1.22
N LEU A 481 16.70 -1.94 -2.43
CA LEU A 481 15.32 -1.70 -2.80
C LEU A 481 14.81 -2.69 -3.85
N ARG A 482 13.52 -2.88 -3.83
CA ARG A 482 12.74 -3.52 -4.89
C ARG A 482 11.53 -2.62 -5.16
N ALA A 483 11.35 -2.18 -6.41
CA ALA A 483 10.24 -1.34 -6.83
C ALA A 483 9.47 -2.00 -7.98
N ASP A 484 8.15 -1.91 -7.91
CA ASP A 484 7.25 -2.16 -9.04
C ASP A 484 6.83 -0.82 -9.64
N VAL A 485 7.42 -0.49 -10.79
CA VAL A 485 7.10 0.72 -11.56
C VAL A 485 6.08 0.34 -12.62
N ARG A 486 4.82 0.55 -12.32
CA ARG A 486 3.73 0.23 -13.25
C ARG A 486 3.61 1.28 -14.33
N THR A 487 3.40 0.83 -15.55
CA THR A 487 3.25 1.69 -16.74
C THR A 487 1.88 1.52 -17.42
N TRP A 488 1.15 0.46 -17.09
CA TRP A 488 -0.20 0.22 -17.63
C TRP A 488 -1.06 -0.52 -16.57
N PRO A 489 -2.35 -0.20 -16.41
CA PRO A 489 -3.08 0.86 -17.11
C PRO A 489 -2.71 2.27 -16.66
N ASN A 490 -2.06 2.43 -15.53
CA ASN A 490 -1.75 3.71 -14.88
C ASN A 490 -0.28 3.78 -14.48
N ALA A 491 0.37 4.90 -14.82
CA ALA A 491 1.75 5.17 -14.42
C ALA A 491 1.84 5.45 -12.91
N ARG A 492 2.54 4.58 -12.17
CA ARG A 492 2.76 4.74 -10.73
C ARG A 492 3.87 3.82 -10.20
N ILE A 493 4.38 4.11 -9.03
CA ILE A 493 5.02 3.09 -8.20
C ILE A 493 3.90 2.33 -7.49
N ALA A 494 3.70 1.07 -7.87
CA ALA A 494 2.67 0.22 -7.28
C ALA A 494 3.14 -0.34 -5.94
N GLU A 495 4.43 -0.62 -5.81
CA GLU A 495 5.06 -1.08 -4.59
C GLU A 495 6.53 -0.65 -4.57
N LEU A 496 7.02 -0.24 -3.42
CA LEU A 496 8.44 -0.08 -3.14
C LEU A 496 8.73 -0.70 -1.78
N ALA A 497 9.64 -1.64 -1.77
CA ALA A 497 10.19 -2.22 -0.56
C ALA A 497 11.67 -1.87 -0.42
N VAL A 498 12.12 -1.62 0.79
CA VAL A 498 13.48 -1.16 1.10
C VAL A 498 14.15 -2.06 2.13
N ASP A 499 15.44 -2.26 1.94
CA ASP A 499 16.33 -2.94 2.89
C ASP A 499 17.55 -2.07 3.17
N PRO A 500 17.48 -1.15 4.14
CA PRO A 500 18.58 -0.24 4.44
C PRO A 500 19.89 -0.95 4.82
N ALA A 501 19.82 -2.19 5.26
CA ALA A 501 20.99 -2.99 5.65
C ALA A 501 21.58 -3.79 4.48
N GLY A 502 20.89 -3.91 3.35
CA GLY A 502 21.33 -4.75 2.22
C GLY A 502 21.40 -6.23 2.54
N ALA A 503 20.62 -6.72 3.48
CA ALA A 503 20.67 -8.09 4.00
C ALA A 503 19.69 -9.05 3.29
N GLY A 504 18.96 -8.58 2.28
CA GLY A 504 17.92 -9.32 1.57
C GLY A 504 16.53 -9.25 2.22
N ASN A 505 16.37 -8.47 3.30
CA ASN A 505 15.11 -8.31 4.05
C ASN A 505 14.40 -7.03 3.61
N HIS A 506 13.84 -7.04 2.42
CA HIS A 506 13.07 -5.90 1.89
C HIS A 506 11.77 -5.71 2.66
N ARG A 507 11.52 -4.49 3.14
CA ARG A 507 10.33 -4.10 3.91
C ARG A 507 9.50 -3.09 3.12
N PRO A 508 8.17 -3.22 3.07
CA PRO A 508 7.32 -2.27 2.38
C PRO A 508 7.55 -0.84 2.86
N ALA A 509 7.72 0.09 1.91
CA ALA A 509 7.90 1.52 2.16
C ALA A 509 6.83 2.35 1.48
N LEU A 510 6.51 2.04 0.22
CA LEU A 510 5.41 2.66 -0.52
C LEU A 510 4.50 1.58 -1.08
N ASP A 511 3.24 1.92 -1.21
CA ASP A 511 2.24 1.11 -1.88
C ASP A 511 1.23 1.99 -2.63
N SER A 512 0.12 1.45 -3.05
CA SER A 512 -0.95 2.18 -3.72
C SER A 512 -2.31 2.02 -3.04
N SER A 513 -2.31 1.83 -1.72
CA SER A 513 -3.54 1.56 -0.97
C SER A 513 -4.55 2.72 -0.97
N HIS A 514 -4.09 3.96 -1.16
CA HIS A 514 -4.95 5.13 -1.18
C HIS A 514 -5.00 5.78 -2.56
N ARG A 515 -3.95 6.54 -2.94
CA ARG A 515 -3.88 7.26 -4.21
C ARG A 515 -2.80 6.75 -5.14
N GLY A 516 -1.87 5.93 -4.61
CA GLY A 516 -0.66 5.50 -5.27
C GLY A 516 0.42 6.57 -5.30
N THR A 517 1.66 6.14 -5.54
CA THR A 517 2.81 7.06 -5.62
C THR A 517 3.08 7.44 -7.08
N GLY A 518 3.01 8.72 -7.37
CA GLY A 518 3.24 9.25 -8.71
C GLY A 518 2.59 10.61 -8.97
N PRO A 519 2.76 11.15 -10.20
CA PRO A 519 2.13 12.41 -10.58
C PRO A 519 0.60 12.26 -10.70
N TYR A 520 -0.14 13.28 -10.26
CA TYR A 520 -1.57 13.35 -10.50
C TYR A 520 -2.07 14.78 -10.71
N LEU A 521 -3.26 14.89 -11.32
CA LEU A 521 -3.93 16.12 -11.64
C LEU A 521 -5.36 16.09 -11.07
N ALA A 522 -5.83 17.18 -10.46
CA ALA A 522 -7.22 17.37 -10.11
C ALA A 522 -7.81 18.53 -10.92
N VAL A 523 -8.87 18.25 -11.67
CA VAL A 523 -9.56 19.20 -12.54
C VAL A 523 -11.04 19.23 -12.18
N GLY A 524 -11.66 20.42 -12.22
CA GLY A 524 -13.05 20.59 -11.85
C GLY A 524 -13.25 20.68 -10.34
N ARG A 525 -14.02 19.75 -9.76
CA ARG A 525 -14.22 19.72 -8.31
C ARG A 525 -13.05 19.09 -7.61
N PHE A 526 -12.76 19.52 -6.40
CA PHE A 526 -11.66 19.03 -5.57
C PHE A 526 -11.69 17.50 -5.31
N ASP A 527 -12.86 16.89 -5.36
CA ASP A 527 -13.07 15.46 -5.18
C ASP A 527 -12.89 14.62 -6.45
N VAL A 528 -12.74 15.25 -7.61
CA VAL A 528 -12.49 14.58 -8.90
C VAL A 528 -11.00 14.65 -9.23
N THR A 529 -10.36 13.49 -9.20
CA THR A 529 -8.92 13.35 -9.45
C THR A 529 -8.69 12.55 -10.73
N ASP A 530 -8.04 13.16 -11.71
CA ASP A 530 -7.60 12.47 -12.92
C ASP A 530 -6.26 11.80 -12.65
N ARG A 531 -6.28 10.49 -12.64
CA ARG A 531 -5.08 9.68 -12.43
C ARG A 531 -4.23 9.62 -13.69
N ALA A 532 -2.93 9.51 -13.47
CA ALA A 532 -1.98 9.26 -14.55
C ALA A 532 -2.36 8.00 -15.34
N GLY A 533 -2.58 8.14 -16.63
CA GLY A 533 -2.81 7.02 -17.55
C GLY A 533 -1.52 6.30 -17.92
N ALA A 534 -1.57 5.46 -18.95
CA ALA A 534 -0.37 4.81 -19.49
C ALA A 534 0.51 5.82 -20.22
N PRO A 535 1.85 5.82 -20.02
CA PRO A 535 2.76 6.68 -20.75
C PRO A 535 2.78 6.30 -22.24
N ALA A 536 2.98 7.30 -23.10
CA ALA A 536 3.12 7.08 -24.53
C ALA A 536 4.39 6.28 -24.88
N ARG A 537 5.44 6.43 -24.07
CA ARG A 537 6.71 5.72 -24.21
C ARG A 537 7.38 5.53 -22.85
N VAL A 538 8.14 4.44 -22.74
CA VAL A 538 9.01 4.15 -21.57
C VAL A 538 10.43 3.90 -22.08
N ASP A 539 11.37 4.68 -21.59
CA ASP A 539 12.79 4.54 -21.91
C ASP A 539 13.55 4.07 -20.65
N VAL A 540 14.30 2.98 -20.78
CA VAL A 540 15.14 2.46 -19.70
C VAL A 540 16.60 2.60 -20.09
N SER A 541 17.43 3.17 -19.20
CA SER A 541 18.87 3.29 -19.43
C SER A 541 19.56 1.92 -19.51
N ALA A 542 20.65 1.83 -20.26
CA ALA A 542 21.37 0.58 -20.47
C ALA A 542 21.89 -0.07 -19.15
N ASP A 543 22.16 0.74 -18.13
CA ASP A 543 22.55 0.29 -16.79
C ASP A 543 21.36 0.00 -15.85
N GLY A 544 20.13 0.14 -16.34
CA GLY A 544 18.90 -0.07 -15.60
C GLY A 544 18.59 0.96 -14.50
N SER A 545 19.48 1.95 -14.31
CA SER A 545 19.36 2.90 -13.20
C SER A 545 18.31 4.00 -13.41
N ARG A 546 17.84 4.19 -14.64
CA ARG A 546 16.85 5.22 -14.97
C ARG A 546 15.71 4.65 -15.80
N ILE A 547 14.49 5.03 -15.40
CA ILE A 547 13.25 4.75 -16.15
C ILE A 547 12.58 6.08 -16.40
N ASN A 548 12.37 6.42 -17.66
CA ASN A 548 11.68 7.63 -18.09
C ASN A 548 10.33 7.27 -18.70
N LEU A 549 9.26 7.66 -18.03
CA LEU A 549 7.90 7.51 -18.49
C LEU A 549 7.50 8.81 -19.17
N VAL A 550 7.35 8.79 -20.49
CA VAL A 550 7.16 9.97 -21.33
C VAL A 550 5.71 10.08 -21.79
N GLY A 551 5.14 11.27 -21.68
CA GLY A 551 3.81 11.58 -22.18
C GLY A 551 2.69 10.86 -21.43
N ILE A 552 2.75 10.85 -20.11
CA ILE A 552 1.69 10.30 -19.22
C ILE A 552 0.46 11.20 -19.34
N PRO A 553 -0.70 10.72 -19.84
CA PRO A 553 -1.92 11.51 -19.93
C PRO A 553 -2.70 11.54 -18.60
N PHE A 554 -3.60 12.51 -18.47
CA PHE A 554 -4.51 12.66 -17.32
C PHE A 554 -5.95 12.81 -17.82
N GLY A 555 -6.65 11.68 -17.92
CA GLY A 555 -7.99 11.64 -18.50
C GLY A 555 -8.00 12.18 -19.94
N ASP A 556 -9.00 12.99 -20.24
CA ASP A 556 -9.15 13.68 -21.55
C ASP A 556 -8.55 15.08 -21.55
N GLU A 557 -7.84 15.47 -20.48
CA GLU A 557 -7.25 16.80 -20.38
C GLU A 557 -6.03 16.94 -21.30
N PRO A 558 -5.78 18.14 -21.88
CA PRO A 558 -4.65 18.40 -22.75
C PRO A 558 -3.36 18.60 -21.93
N VAL A 559 -3.14 17.76 -20.94
CA VAL A 559 -2.03 17.79 -19.99
C VAL A 559 -1.33 16.45 -20.00
N THR A 560 -0.02 16.46 -20.09
CA THR A 560 0.81 15.27 -19.94
C THR A 560 1.95 15.52 -18.96
N ALA A 561 2.50 14.46 -18.39
CA ALA A 561 3.72 14.51 -17.59
C ALA A 561 4.80 13.58 -18.16
N ASP A 562 6.04 14.02 -18.08
CA ASP A 562 7.21 13.16 -18.19
C ASP A 562 7.74 12.91 -16.78
N TRP A 563 7.96 11.65 -16.46
CA TRP A 563 8.39 11.23 -15.14
C TRP A 563 9.65 10.37 -15.21
N LEU A 564 10.77 10.97 -14.81
CA LEU A 564 12.06 10.29 -14.74
C LEU A 564 12.31 9.75 -13.34
N LEU A 565 12.39 8.46 -13.23
CA LEU A 565 12.83 7.74 -12.04
C LEU A 565 14.33 7.46 -12.16
N THR A 566 15.10 7.82 -11.14
CA THR A 566 16.51 7.50 -11.02
C THR A 566 16.73 6.70 -9.74
N VAL A 567 17.23 5.49 -9.91
CA VAL A 567 17.54 4.56 -8.82
C VAL A 567 19.04 4.56 -8.59
N THR A 568 19.46 4.85 -7.36
CA THR A 568 20.86 4.68 -7.00
C THR A 568 21.08 3.30 -6.41
N PRO A 569 22.10 2.56 -6.85
CA PRO A 569 22.39 1.23 -6.30
C PRO A 569 22.89 1.27 -4.85
N ARG A 570 22.88 2.44 -4.22
CA ARG A 570 23.41 2.70 -2.87
C ARG A 570 22.47 3.61 -2.11
N TRP A 571 22.38 3.45 -0.80
CA TRP A 571 21.85 4.45 0.10
C TRP A 571 22.87 5.56 0.46
N THR A 572 23.84 5.85 -0.39
CA THR A 572 24.79 6.98 -0.22
C THR A 572 24.23 8.35 -0.67
N GLY A 573 22.94 8.39 -0.85
CA GLY A 573 22.13 9.52 -1.29
C GLY A 573 20.68 9.09 -1.30
N PRO A 574 19.80 9.78 -2.03
CA PRO A 574 18.44 9.29 -2.23
C PRO A 574 18.51 7.94 -2.95
N GLY A 575 17.94 6.89 -2.35
CA GLY A 575 17.83 5.56 -2.97
C GLY A 575 16.99 5.59 -4.24
N LEU A 576 15.97 6.47 -4.23
CA LEU A 576 15.10 6.73 -5.37
C LEU A 576 14.90 8.25 -5.51
N GLN A 577 15.15 8.76 -6.70
CA GLN A 577 14.83 10.15 -7.08
C GLN A 577 13.80 10.15 -8.19
N SER A 578 12.91 11.10 -8.15
CA SER A 578 11.82 11.31 -9.10
C SER A 578 11.81 12.76 -9.57
N ASP A 579 11.91 12.95 -10.87
CA ASP A 579 11.83 14.26 -11.51
C ASP A 579 10.62 14.27 -12.44
N VAL A 580 9.74 15.28 -12.28
CA VAL A 580 8.52 15.42 -13.09
C VAL A 580 8.57 16.70 -13.90
N THR A 581 8.18 16.59 -15.16
CA THR A 581 7.97 17.73 -16.06
C THR A 581 6.55 17.69 -16.61
N TRP A 582 5.83 18.77 -16.48
CA TRP A 582 4.46 18.90 -17.00
C TRP A 582 4.43 19.61 -18.34
N SER A 583 3.61 19.12 -19.27
CA SER A 583 3.34 19.72 -20.56
C SER A 583 1.85 19.98 -20.70
N VAL A 584 1.47 21.24 -20.82
CA VAL A 584 0.09 21.67 -21.06
C VAL A 584 -0.03 22.00 -22.55
N ASN A 585 -0.71 21.14 -23.31
CA ASN A 585 -0.79 21.17 -24.77
C ASN A 585 -2.03 21.91 -25.30
N GLY A 586 -2.83 22.47 -24.40
CA GLY A 586 -4.05 23.22 -24.68
C GLY A 586 -4.64 23.76 -23.39
N TRP A 587 -5.79 24.39 -23.47
CA TRP A 587 -6.51 24.84 -22.27
C TRP A 587 -7.25 23.65 -21.66
N PRO A 588 -7.06 23.36 -20.36
CA PRO A 588 -7.88 22.36 -19.65
C PRO A 588 -9.36 22.65 -19.75
N THR A 589 -10.19 21.61 -19.78
CA THR A 589 -11.64 21.71 -19.95
C THR A 589 -12.34 22.37 -18.75
N ALA A 590 -11.72 22.26 -17.58
CA ALA A 590 -12.18 22.92 -16.36
C ALA A 590 -11.00 23.53 -15.59
N ALA A 591 -11.28 24.30 -14.56
CA ALA A 591 -10.24 24.87 -13.72
C ALA A 591 -9.42 23.78 -13.03
N VAL A 592 -8.10 23.89 -13.09
CA VAL A 592 -7.18 23.01 -12.40
C VAL A 592 -7.13 23.37 -10.93
N TRP A 593 -7.45 22.42 -10.07
CA TRP A 593 -7.43 22.61 -8.62
C TRP A 593 -6.10 22.24 -8.02
N GLU A 594 -5.52 21.14 -8.52
CA GLU A 594 -4.33 20.56 -7.94
C GLU A 594 -3.47 19.92 -9.00
N VAL A 595 -2.19 20.23 -8.97
CA VAL A 595 -1.14 19.54 -9.70
C VAL A 595 -0.18 19.03 -8.64
N ALA A 596 0.05 17.73 -8.58
CA ALA A 596 0.77 17.15 -7.46
C ALA A 596 1.61 15.93 -7.82
N PHE A 597 2.44 15.56 -6.86
CA PHE A 597 3.09 14.27 -6.78
C PHE A 597 2.70 13.63 -5.45
N ASN A 598 2.02 12.51 -5.50
CA ASN A 598 1.62 11.76 -4.32
C ASN A 598 2.70 10.82 -3.86
N ILE A 599 2.80 10.64 -2.55
CA ILE A 599 3.49 9.54 -1.90
C ILE A 599 2.50 8.82 -0.99
N ASP A 600 2.45 7.51 -1.14
CA ASP A 600 1.55 6.62 -0.42
C ASP A 600 2.40 5.62 0.36
N GLY A 601 2.56 5.88 1.66
CA GLY A 601 3.37 5.04 2.55
C GLY A 601 2.68 3.73 2.86
N ALA A 602 3.42 2.64 2.76
CA ALA A 602 2.90 1.31 3.06
C ALA A 602 2.61 1.13 4.54
N SER A 603 1.51 0.46 4.88
CA SER A 603 1.26 0.01 6.25
C SER A 603 2.38 -0.98 6.69
N PRO A 604 2.92 -0.90 7.91
CA PRO A 604 2.50 -0.10 9.07
C PRO A 604 3.26 1.22 9.25
N LEU A 605 3.76 1.86 8.19
CA LEU A 605 4.39 3.17 8.32
C LEU A 605 3.38 4.21 8.82
N VAL A 606 3.84 5.08 9.69
CA VAL A 606 3.10 6.23 10.20
C VAL A 606 3.95 7.47 9.98
N GLY A 607 3.34 8.51 9.43
CA GLY A 607 3.98 9.80 9.23
C GLY A 607 4.24 10.53 10.55
N ASP A 608 5.28 11.36 10.56
CA ASP A 608 5.58 12.21 11.71
C ASP A 608 4.64 13.43 11.73
N PRO A 609 3.70 13.53 12.68
CA PRO A 609 2.78 14.66 12.76
C PRO A 609 3.50 15.99 13.08
N ALA A 610 4.68 15.97 13.68
CA ALA A 610 5.45 17.19 13.91
C ALA A 610 6.02 17.79 12.61
N ALA A 611 6.23 16.99 11.59
CA ALA A 611 6.68 17.44 10.27
C ALA A 611 5.57 18.14 9.47
N GLU A 612 4.30 17.87 9.75
CA GLU A 612 3.16 18.55 9.12
C GLU A 612 3.14 20.05 9.44
N ALA A 613 3.50 20.40 10.66
CA ALA A 613 3.47 21.81 11.12
C ALA A 613 4.73 22.60 10.77
N ARG A 614 5.86 21.94 10.55
CA ARG A 614 7.17 22.57 10.31
C ARG A 614 8.08 21.66 9.49
N PRO A 615 8.02 21.66 8.17
CA PRO A 615 8.93 20.90 7.35
C PRO A 615 10.37 21.35 7.64
N THR A 616 11.19 20.44 8.15
CA THR A 616 12.63 20.66 8.35
C THR A 616 13.35 20.27 7.07
N GLY A 617 14.36 21.06 6.65
CA GLY A 617 15.18 20.71 5.50
C GLY A 617 16.01 19.43 5.72
N ASP A 618 16.25 18.67 4.66
CA ASP A 618 17.28 17.65 4.64
C ASP A 618 18.68 18.28 4.50
N VAL A 619 19.72 17.47 4.37
CA VAL A 619 21.11 17.93 4.19
C VAL A 619 21.32 18.76 2.91
N THR A 620 20.38 18.75 1.97
CA THR A 620 20.39 19.55 0.75
C THR A 620 19.48 20.77 0.83
N GLY A 621 18.83 21.01 1.97
CA GLY A 621 17.89 22.11 2.21
C GLY A 621 16.49 21.88 1.62
N MET A 622 16.16 20.67 1.21
CA MET A 622 14.81 20.31 0.73
C MET A 622 13.87 20.09 1.92
N PRO A 623 12.63 20.61 1.90
CA PRO A 623 11.60 20.18 2.84
C PRO A 623 11.47 18.67 2.85
N ARG A 624 11.29 18.08 4.03
CA ARG A 624 11.26 16.63 4.20
C ARG A 624 10.12 16.17 5.09
N TRP A 625 9.66 14.96 4.85
CA TRP A 625 8.71 14.26 5.70
C TRP A 625 9.25 12.86 6.05
N THR A 626 9.11 12.49 7.31
CA THR A 626 9.58 11.21 7.83
C THR A 626 8.39 10.31 8.11
N MET A 627 8.45 9.09 7.60
CA MET A 627 7.55 8.01 7.93
C MET A 627 8.33 6.92 8.66
N SER A 628 7.77 6.33 9.70
CA SER A 628 8.48 5.33 10.49
C SER A 628 7.57 4.21 10.98
N THR A 629 8.18 3.08 11.29
CA THR A 629 7.54 1.96 11.98
C THR A 629 8.02 1.88 13.43
N GLY A 630 7.23 1.29 14.31
CA GLY A 630 7.59 1.11 15.72
C GLY A 630 8.81 0.21 15.94
N ASP A 631 9.23 -0.57 14.95
CA ASP A 631 10.38 -1.47 14.98
C ASP A 631 11.65 -0.88 14.34
N GLY A 632 11.64 0.42 13.99
CA GLY A 632 12.83 1.19 13.66
C GLY A 632 13.12 1.42 12.18
N LEU A 633 12.26 1.01 11.22
CA LEU A 633 12.37 1.49 9.84
C LEU A 633 11.98 2.97 9.80
N SER A 634 12.81 3.79 9.17
CA SER A 634 12.52 5.19 8.89
C SER A 634 12.71 5.46 7.39
N VAL A 635 11.70 6.02 6.78
CA VAL A 635 11.67 6.43 5.38
C VAL A 635 11.50 7.94 5.33
N VAL A 636 12.42 8.62 4.65
CA VAL A 636 12.39 10.07 4.51
C VAL A 636 12.14 10.43 3.07
N ALA A 637 11.08 11.16 2.83
CA ALA A 637 10.77 11.77 1.55
C ALA A 637 11.06 13.27 1.61
N ALA A 638 11.86 13.77 0.68
CA ALA A 638 12.21 15.19 0.55
C ALA A 638 11.83 15.69 -0.84
N HIS A 639 11.40 16.94 -0.97
CA HIS A 639 10.95 17.46 -2.24
C HIS A 639 11.46 18.89 -2.52
N ARG A 640 11.56 19.23 -3.80
CA ARG A 640 11.82 20.59 -4.27
C ARG A 640 11.00 20.85 -5.53
N TRP A 641 10.29 21.97 -5.55
CA TRP A 641 9.56 22.42 -6.73
C TRP A 641 10.49 23.15 -7.72
N GLY A 642 10.15 23.11 -8.99
CA GLY A 642 10.79 23.94 -10.01
C GLY A 642 10.46 25.42 -9.80
N SER A 643 11.34 26.30 -10.28
CA SER A 643 11.24 27.77 -10.11
C SER A 643 10.00 28.40 -10.73
N ALA A 644 9.28 27.69 -11.60
CA ALA A 644 8.05 28.18 -12.25
C ALA A 644 6.81 28.16 -11.35
N TRP A 645 6.86 27.51 -10.19
CA TRP A 645 5.73 27.34 -9.30
C TRP A 645 5.71 28.39 -8.20
N ARG A 646 4.54 28.95 -7.95
CA ARG A 646 4.32 29.93 -6.88
C ARG A 646 3.28 29.39 -5.91
N GLY A 647 3.67 29.27 -4.64
CA GLY A 647 2.80 28.84 -3.55
C GLY A 647 2.63 27.31 -3.51
N ASP A 648 3.65 26.64 -2.97
CA ASP A 648 3.55 25.24 -2.61
C ASP A 648 2.54 25.08 -1.46
N ASN A 649 1.62 24.20 -1.62
CA ASN A 649 0.81 23.65 -0.57
C ASN A 649 1.16 22.16 -0.47
N THR A 650 1.67 21.76 0.67
CA THR A 650 2.00 20.37 0.92
C THR A 650 0.99 19.83 1.91
N TRP A 651 0.33 18.78 1.52
CA TRP A 651 -0.66 18.11 2.35
C TRP A 651 -0.08 16.80 2.86
N TYR A 652 -0.31 16.54 4.15
CA TYR A 652 0.13 15.31 4.82
C TYR A 652 -1.05 14.66 5.55
N ASP A 653 -1.06 13.33 5.54
CA ASP A 653 -1.90 12.53 6.42
C ASP A 653 -1.00 11.54 7.17
N ALA A 654 -0.65 11.90 8.40
CA ALA A 654 0.26 11.11 9.23
C ALA A 654 -0.32 9.74 9.56
N GLY A 655 -1.63 9.64 9.77
CA GLY A 655 -2.30 8.40 10.14
C GLY A 655 -2.23 7.33 9.05
N HIS A 656 -2.14 7.75 7.78
CA HIS A 656 -2.05 6.87 6.62
C HIS A 656 -0.68 6.90 5.95
N ALA A 657 0.30 7.61 6.52
CA ALA A 657 1.61 7.86 5.93
C ALA A 657 1.54 8.37 4.48
N MET A 658 0.61 9.27 4.20
CA MET A 658 0.37 9.81 2.86
C MET A 658 0.74 11.29 2.79
N ALA A 659 1.38 11.69 1.70
CA ALA A 659 1.68 13.07 1.39
C ALA A 659 1.39 13.39 -0.08
N ALA A 660 0.93 14.61 -0.32
CA ALA A 660 0.86 15.17 -1.66
C ALA A 660 1.64 16.49 -1.69
N TRP A 661 2.63 16.57 -2.56
CA TRP A 661 3.33 17.83 -2.82
C TRP A 661 2.64 18.54 -3.96
N GLN A 662 2.05 19.70 -3.65
CA GLN A 662 1.14 20.42 -4.49
C GLN A 662 1.79 21.74 -4.94
N PRO A 663 2.55 21.78 -6.06
CA PRO A 663 3.12 23.01 -6.56
C PRO A 663 2.06 24.01 -6.98
N LEU A 664 0.87 23.52 -7.33
CA LEU A 664 -0.26 24.35 -7.72
C LEU A 664 -1.54 23.84 -7.05
N TRP A 665 -2.02 24.59 -6.08
CA TRP A 665 -3.33 24.39 -5.46
C TRP A 665 -4.01 25.73 -5.22
N ARG A 666 -5.33 25.81 -5.49
CA ARG A 666 -6.15 26.97 -5.14
C ARG A 666 -7.62 26.61 -4.93
N SER A 667 -8.22 27.15 -3.89
CA SER A 667 -9.63 26.91 -3.52
C SER A 667 -10.66 27.39 -4.56
N GLY A 668 -10.26 28.14 -5.58
CA GLY A 668 -11.13 28.61 -6.68
C GLY A 668 -10.78 28.01 -8.04
N GLY A 669 -9.79 27.11 -8.08
CA GLY A 669 -9.23 26.61 -9.33
C GLY A 669 -8.45 27.67 -10.13
N LEU A 670 -7.70 27.22 -11.12
CA LEU A 670 -6.92 28.05 -12.03
C LEU A 670 -7.12 27.61 -13.48
N SER A 671 -7.09 28.58 -14.39
CA SER A 671 -6.75 28.31 -15.78
C SER A 671 -5.23 28.10 -15.88
N TRP A 672 -4.81 26.93 -16.34
CA TRP A 672 -3.40 26.61 -16.54
C TRP A 672 -3.01 26.81 -18.00
N ALA A 673 -2.20 27.81 -18.26
CA ALA A 673 -1.86 28.19 -19.63
C ALA A 673 -1.03 27.08 -20.33
N PRO A 674 -1.16 26.94 -21.67
CA PRO A 674 -0.30 26.06 -22.44
C PRO A 674 1.19 26.39 -22.24
N GLY A 675 2.02 25.34 -22.10
CA GLY A 675 3.46 25.49 -21.87
C GLY A 675 4.07 24.26 -21.19
N GLN A 676 5.39 24.33 -20.97
CA GLN A 676 6.10 23.33 -20.19
C GLN A 676 6.47 23.86 -18.80
N TYR A 677 6.36 23.01 -17.81
CA TYR A 677 6.55 23.36 -16.41
C TYR A 677 7.37 22.29 -15.69
N ALA A 678 8.44 22.71 -15.01
CA ALA A 678 9.18 21.81 -14.13
C ALA A 678 8.31 21.47 -12.92
N GLY A 679 7.92 20.22 -12.78
CA GLY A 679 7.04 19.73 -11.71
C GLY A 679 7.74 19.49 -10.39
N GLY A 680 9.08 19.52 -10.38
CA GLY A 680 9.89 19.33 -9.18
C GLY A 680 10.57 17.98 -9.10
N THR A 681 11.36 17.85 -8.06
CA THR A 681 12.13 16.66 -7.71
C THR A 681 11.74 16.21 -6.31
N TRP A 682 11.46 14.94 -6.14
CA TRP A 682 11.42 14.35 -4.81
C TRP A 682 12.45 13.23 -4.67
N ARG A 683 12.86 12.98 -3.43
CA ARG A 683 13.89 12.00 -3.09
C ARG A 683 13.45 11.15 -1.93
N LEU A 684 13.64 9.86 -2.05
CA LEU A 684 13.35 8.88 -1.01
C LEU A 684 14.64 8.29 -0.48
N THR A 685 14.82 8.38 0.84
CA THR A 685 15.87 7.67 1.57
C THR A 685 15.26 6.78 2.64
N ALA A 686 15.92 5.70 2.98
CA ALA A 686 15.49 4.85 4.08
C ALA A 686 16.66 4.55 5.01
N SER A 687 16.36 4.42 6.29
CA SER A 687 17.32 4.02 7.33
C SER A 687 16.60 3.14 8.34
N GLY A 688 17.35 2.32 9.07
CA GLY A 688 16.78 1.51 10.12
C GLY A 688 17.76 0.47 10.63
N VAL A 689 17.58 0.11 11.88
CA VAL A 689 18.35 -0.96 12.49
C VAL A 689 17.69 -2.27 12.12
N ARG A 690 18.50 -3.20 11.60
CA ARG A 690 18.09 -4.59 11.49
C ARG A 690 17.70 -5.12 12.87
N ARG A 691 16.43 -5.44 13.05
CA ARG A 691 16.02 -6.42 14.05
C ARG A 691 15.61 -7.67 13.31
N ASP A 692 16.11 -8.82 13.73
CA ASP A 692 15.64 -10.14 13.31
C ASP A 692 14.26 -10.41 13.96
N VAL A 693 13.32 -9.50 13.75
CA VAL A 693 11.94 -9.70 14.16
C VAL A 693 11.22 -10.20 12.91
N PRO A 694 10.65 -11.41 12.92
CA PRO A 694 9.76 -11.85 11.86
C PRO A 694 8.70 -10.76 11.70
N PHE A 695 8.49 -10.32 10.48
CA PHE A 695 7.41 -9.40 10.16
C PHE A 695 6.11 -9.95 10.73
N ALA A 696 5.30 -9.11 11.37
CA ALA A 696 3.96 -9.49 11.86
C ALA A 696 3.01 -9.89 10.71
N ASP A 697 3.46 -9.85 9.48
CA ASP A 697 2.81 -10.34 8.25
C ASP A 697 2.89 -11.84 8.03
N ALA A 698 3.32 -12.63 9.01
CA ALA A 698 3.09 -14.07 8.94
C ALA A 698 1.60 -14.40 8.70
N ALA A 699 0.68 -13.54 9.13
CA ALA A 699 -0.74 -13.67 8.82
C ALA A 699 -1.06 -13.41 7.34
N HIS A 700 -0.48 -12.38 6.71
CA HIS A 700 -0.65 -12.09 5.27
C HIS A 700 0.09 -13.10 4.40
N ALA A 701 1.32 -13.48 4.76
CA ALA A 701 2.08 -14.49 4.04
C ALA A 701 1.42 -15.88 4.13
N ALA A 702 0.83 -16.24 5.28
CA ALA A 702 0.10 -17.49 5.42
C ALA A 702 -1.20 -17.54 4.60
N ILE A 703 -1.87 -16.38 4.42
CA ILE A 703 -3.08 -16.28 3.58
C ILE A 703 -2.71 -16.44 2.09
N ASN A 704 -1.56 -15.95 1.67
CA ASN A 704 -1.10 -16.04 0.28
C ASN A 704 -0.41 -17.36 -0.07
N ALA A 705 -0.05 -18.18 0.92
CA ALA A 705 0.62 -19.48 0.72
C ALA A 705 -0.34 -20.67 0.61
N ILE A 706 -1.66 -20.46 0.62
CA ILE A 706 -2.64 -21.55 0.49
C ILE A 706 -2.92 -21.79 -0.99
N PRO A 707 -2.71 -23.04 -1.50
CA PRO A 707 -2.86 -23.39 -2.91
C PRO A 707 -4.30 -23.24 -3.42
#